data_cb20d8eccf04326b42fc2aa3c4a08a4a
#
_entry.id   cb20d8eccf04326b42fc2aa3c4a08a4a
#
_cell.length_a   1.000
_cell.length_b   1.000
_cell.length_c   1.000
_cell.angle_alpha   90.00
_cell.angle_beta   90.00
_cell.angle_gamma   90.00
#
_symmetry.space_group_name_H-M   'P 1'
#
loop_
_entity.id
_entity.type
_entity.pdbx_description
1 polymer ?
#
loop_
_entity_poly.entity_id
_entity_poly.type
_entity_poly.pdbx_seq_one_letter_code
_entity_poly.pdbx_strand_id
1 'polypeptide(L)'
;MSLAVLLAACVSRQGAPLEHKPCAALCRIDSLMWQQPDSALRVLADFAASPEADSMDAFDGHYCQLLLSELLYKNDYAQSNRAALLQAVAYLDSLCAAGRDDLAFLDARAHYIKGVGSYESDSLVPACQAYLKALEVMENHFEDKDLVGHKARFMVYSYNRLMEMFSAQFMMEPAIVCGEQALRYCKVETTSIHGISNILYHLGIFHHAQKRFGEAEQYYRRAFESLISTDNLTYRNIVSSMTLCNYQLEKNAEPSLNALQNILKQVEDDSERLTRYLTIGAIFFEERMYDSVMQYLVPVFEKSEDDISRIQAAEYLVVVYDSLGDVNKSDECTRFLAQQKKSEGQNKALVSQLDNLFQTYQRLKQAKQAEIERTIAVRKIVSIVVSIAFVVVLTIVIVAKRRGIKRMKRCQAAADRTLETIKKKHEEEMETQRLAYQKEQNTVQQKLRDKEAQLTAMEESVRKQHEAVSGRREELLDEPICQQIGDLVQGKHITTRDYYLKHGIALGIEELKQLKEAVEKHFDGFDAKLVALCSSMNENDIELCHLYLLGLNEKEIAALSGKTYSAIMKHRERVKRKLGTDESVEEYVMKVAEGICGKQDIPQSVPQDVLQTILELVSKNPKITRDEIAAQLGVSSKTVGRYFKKIGHRVRFVGRGYSGHWEIVR
;
A
#
# COMPACT_ATOMS: atom_id res chain seq x y z
N MET A 1 -45.38 8.37 11.96
CA MET A 1 -44.73 8.57 10.64
C MET A 1 -43.54 7.66 10.60
N SER A 2 -43.38 6.82 9.54
CA SER A 2 -42.21 5.95 9.44
C SER A 2 -40.95 6.78 9.21
N LEU A 3 -39.82 6.34 9.76
CA LEU A 3 -38.50 6.93 9.62
C LEU A 3 -38.17 7.26 8.14
N ALA A 4 -38.63 6.41 7.22
CA ALA A 4 -38.49 6.59 5.78
C ALA A 4 -39.18 7.85 5.24
N VAL A 5 -40.31 8.27 5.81
CA VAL A 5 -41.07 9.46 5.38
C VAL A 5 -40.36 10.74 5.87
N LEU A 6 -39.81 10.74 7.08
CA LEU A 6 -39.03 11.87 7.60
C LEU A 6 -37.77 12.11 6.78
N LEU A 7 -37.06 11.07 6.39
CA LEU A 7 -35.82 11.17 5.61
C LEU A 7 -36.05 11.43 4.12
N ALA A 8 -37.20 11.02 3.53
CA ALA A 8 -37.55 11.31 2.14
C ALA A 8 -37.78 12.81 1.85
N ALA A 9 -38.18 13.60 2.87
CA ALA A 9 -38.36 15.04 2.72
C ALA A 9 -37.05 15.83 2.54
N CYS A 10 -35.91 15.23 2.91
CA CYS A 10 -34.60 15.91 2.87
C CYS A 10 -33.91 15.87 1.48
N VAL A 11 -34.39 15.04 0.54
CA VAL A 11 -33.69 14.79 -0.76
C VAL A 11 -33.99 15.84 -1.83
N SER A 12 -34.88 16.81 -1.59
CA SER A 12 -35.37 17.74 -2.64
C SER A 12 -34.49 18.98 -2.90
N ARG A 13 -33.29 19.09 -2.35
CA ARG A 13 -32.41 20.26 -2.56
C ARG A 13 -31.38 19.98 -3.65
N GLN A 14 -31.38 20.84 -4.69
CA GLN A 14 -30.47 20.82 -5.83
C GLN A 14 -29.09 21.39 -5.49
N GLY A 15 -28.02 20.70 -5.95
CA GLY A 15 -26.73 21.29 -6.23
C GLY A 15 -25.74 21.37 -5.06
N ALA A 16 -25.06 20.25 -4.75
CA ALA A 16 -23.85 20.28 -3.92
C ALA A 16 -22.58 20.51 -4.76
N PRO A 17 -21.56 21.21 -4.23
CA PRO A 17 -20.27 21.35 -4.90
C PRO A 17 -19.55 19.99 -5.00
N LEU A 18 -18.73 19.81 -6.04
CA LEU A 18 -17.95 18.61 -6.33
C LEU A 18 -16.98 18.14 -5.20
N GLU A 19 -16.72 18.98 -4.21
CA GLU A 19 -15.75 18.71 -3.11
C GLU A 19 -16.41 18.49 -1.74
N HIS A 20 -17.69 18.20 -1.69
CA HIS A 20 -18.38 18.05 -0.41
C HIS A 20 -17.89 16.82 0.38
N LYS A 21 -17.60 17.04 1.68
CA LYS A 21 -17.30 15.96 2.63
C LYS A 21 -18.60 15.53 3.32
N PRO A 22 -18.82 14.21 3.53
CA PRO A 22 -19.99 13.73 4.25
C PRO A 22 -20.13 14.36 5.64
N CYS A 23 -21.36 14.57 6.09
CA CYS A 23 -21.66 15.04 7.44
C CYS A 23 -21.00 14.12 8.49
N ALA A 24 -20.36 14.73 9.50
CA ALA A 24 -19.64 13.99 10.53
C ALA A 24 -20.54 13.02 11.34
N ALA A 25 -21.83 13.35 11.49
CA ALA A 25 -22.79 12.47 12.13
C ALA A 25 -23.04 11.19 11.30
N LEU A 26 -23.25 11.33 9.99
CA LEU A 26 -23.43 10.19 9.08
C LEU A 26 -22.17 9.33 9.00
N CYS A 27 -20.98 9.92 8.98
CA CYS A 27 -19.72 9.18 9.02
C CYS A 27 -19.56 8.35 10.30
N ARG A 28 -19.99 8.88 11.45
CA ARG A 28 -19.99 8.13 12.72
C ARG A 28 -20.99 6.98 12.71
N ILE A 29 -22.19 7.18 12.17
CA ILE A 29 -23.22 6.15 12.01
C ILE A 29 -22.69 5.04 11.09
N ASP A 30 -22.08 5.39 9.96
CA ASP A 30 -21.47 4.43 9.04
C ASP A 30 -20.38 3.59 9.73
N SER A 31 -19.49 4.23 10.47
CA SER A 31 -18.45 3.52 11.22
C SER A 31 -19.03 2.57 12.28
N LEU A 32 -20.09 2.99 12.99
CA LEU A 32 -20.75 2.20 14.01
C LEU A 32 -21.49 1.01 13.43
N MET A 33 -22.08 1.14 12.25
CA MET A 33 -22.87 0.11 11.54
C MET A 33 -22.10 -1.20 11.32
N TRP A 34 -20.78 -1.13 11.20
CA TRP A 34 -19.96 -2.31 10.96
C TRP A 34 -19.72 -3.18 12.20
N GLN A 35 -19.94 -2.62 13.39
CA GLN A 35 -19.74 -3.32 14.66
C GLN A 35 -21.04 -3.52 15.43
N GLN A 36 -21.92 -2.53 15.40
CA GLN A 36 -23.16 -2.49 16.19
C GLN A 36 -24.33 -1.94 15.36
N PRO A 37 -24.85 -2.72 14.40
CA PRO A 37 -25.90 -2.25 13.49
C PRO A 37 -27.17 -1.79 14.21
N ASP A 38 -27.62 -2.47 15.29
CA ASP A 38 -28.78 -2.06 16.10
C ASP A 38 -28.59 -0.67 16.72
N SER A 39 -27.39 -0.42 17.25
CA SER A 39 -27.08 0.87 17.85
C SER A 39 -26.98 1.96 16.78
N ALA A 40 -26.38 1.66 15.62
CA ALA A 40 -26.29 2.56 14.50
C ALA A 40 -27.68 2.96 13.95
N LEU A 41 -28.62 2.01 13.88
CA LEU A 41 -29.99 2.30 13.45
C LEU A 41 -30.69 3.26 14.40
N ARG A 42 -30.51 3.08 15.73
CA ARG A 42 -31.05 4.01 16.73
C ARG A 42 -30.45 5.41 16.60
N VAL A 43 -29.12 5.49 16.47
CA VAL A 43 -28.43 6.79 16.30
C VAL A 43 -28.88 7.45 14.99
N LEU A 44 -29.11 6.70 13.91
CA LEU A 44 -29.66 7.25 12.67
C LEU A 44 -31.08 7.79 12.86
N ALA A 45 -31.92 7.10 13.67
CA ALA A 45 -33.26 7.56 13.99
C ALA A 45 -33.24 8.87 14.82
N ASP A 46 -32.36 8.95 15.79
CA ASP A 46 -32.17 10.16 16.60
C ASP A 46 -31.64 11.33 15.74
N PHE A 47 -30.68 11.05 14.86
CA PHE A 47 -30.18 12.03 13.90
C PHE A 47 -31.28 12.54 12.97
N ALA A 48 -32.11 11.65 12.44
CA ALA A 48 -33.23 12.01 11.56
C ALA A 48 -34.29 12.91 12.23
N ALA A 49 -34.37 12.87 13.56
CA ALA A 49 -35.25 13.72 14.34
C ALA A 49 -34.58 15.03 14.81
N SER A 50 -33.29 15.23 14.50
CA SER A 50 -32.53 16.39 14.92
C SER A 50 -32.62 17.54 13.92
N PRO A 51 -32.41 18.80 14.35
CA PRO A 51 -32.34 19.95 13.45
C PRO A 51 -31.20 19.86 12.42
N GLU A 52 -30.16 19.08 12.69
CA GLU A 52 -29.04 18.84 11.78
C GLU A 52 -29.52 18.11 10.51
N ALA A 53 -30.49 17.20 10.63
CA ALA A 53 -31.08 16.49 9.50
C ALA A 53 -31.80 17.45 8.53
N ASP A 54 -32.41 18.54 9.04
CA ASP A 54 -33.10 19.53 8.19
C ASP A 54 -32.11 20.37 7.36
N SER A 55 -30.84 20.41 7.76
CA SER A 55 -29.76 21.17 7.10
C SER A 55 -28.94 20.34 6.11
N MET A 56 -29.27 19.04 5.93
CA MET A 56 -28.55 18.16 4.99
C MET A 56 -28.62 18.70 3.56
N ASP A 57 -27.52 18.64 2.85
CA ASP A 57 -27.49 18.86 1.42
C ASP A 57 -27.92 17.59 0.63
N ALA A 58 -27.90 17.67 -0.70
CA ALA A 58 -28.32 16.55 -1.54
C ALA A 58 -27.46 15.31 -1.34
N PHE A 59 -26.14 15.47 -1.15
CA PHE A 59 -25.23 14.34 -0.92
C PHE A 59 -25.53 13.64 0.41
N ASP A 60 -25.58 14.39 1.49
CA ASP A 60 -25.87 13.87 2.83
C ASP A 60 -27.25 13.20 2.88
N GLY A 61 -28.25 13.78 2.18
CA GLY A 61 -29.59 13.21 2.07
C GLY A 61 -29.56 11.83 1.39
N HIS A 62 -28.88 11.69 0.27
CA HIS A 62 -28.74 10.40 -0.42
C HIS A 62 -27.90 9.39 0.37
N TYR A 63 -26.82 9.85 1.01
CA TYR A 63 -25.99 9.03 1.89
C TYR A 63 -26.79 8.50 3.08
N CYS A 64 -27.60 9.35 3.70
CA CYS A 64 -28.49 8.97 4.79
C CYS A 64 -29.50 7.88 4.36
N GLN A 65 -30.10 7.99 3.14
CA GLN A 65 -30.98 6.95 2.60
C GLN A 65 -30.27 5.63 2.35
N LEU A 66 -29.02 5.66 1.87
CA LEU A 66 -28.22 4.45 1.73
C LEU A 66 -27.95 3.81 3.08
N LEU A 67 -27.49 4.57 4.07
CA LEU A 67 -27.24 4.08 5.43
C LEU A 67 -28.51 3.48 6.06
N LEU A 68 -29.67 4.13 5.87
CA LEU A 68 -30.94 3.58 6.32
C LEU A 68 -31.23 2.22 5.69
N SER A 69 -31.05 2.09 4.38
CA SER A 69 -31.28 0.83 3.67
C SER A 69 -30.35 -0.28 4.17
N GLU A 70 -29.06 0.03 4.35
CA GLU A 70 -28.07 -0.92 4.87
C GLU A 70 -28.39 -1.33 6.32
N LEU A 71 -28.79 -0.39 7.16
CA LEU A 71 -29.13 -0.65 8.55
C LEU A 71 -30.43 -1.45 8.68
N LEU A 72 -31.44 -1.18 7.85
CA LEU A 72 -32.64 -2.01 7.79
C LEU A 72 -32.28 -3.45 7.42
N TYR A 73 -31.48 -3.65 6.39
CA TYR A 73 -31.02 -4.98 5.99
C TYR A 73 -30.21 -5.69 7.08
N LYS A 74 -29.25 -5.01 7.73
CA LYS A 74 -28.40 -5.62 8.75
C LYS A 74 -29.14 -5.98 10.05
N ASN A 75 -30.30 -5.39 10.27
CA ASN A 75 -31.18 -5.65 11.42
C ASN A 75 -32.41 -6.48 11.05
N ASP A 76 -32.40 -7.14 9.89
CA ASP A 76 -33.48 -8.01 9.39
C ASP A 76 -34.84 -7.29 9.27
N TYR A 77 -34.84 -5.99 9.01
CA TYR A 77 -36.05 -5.22 8.73
C TYR A 77 -36.32 -5.12 7.21
N ALA A 78 -37.60 -5.15 6.84
CA ALA A 78 -38.00 -4.95 5.46
C ALA A 78 -37.53 -3.58 4.90
N GLN A 79 -37.12 -3.58 3.63
CA GLN A 79 -36.70 -2.38 2.91
C GLN A 79 -37.87 -1.42 2.65
N SER A 80 -38.06 -0.44 3.52
CA SER A 80 -39.19 0.50 3.45
C SER A 80 -38.90 1.76 2.61
N ASN A 81 -37.64 2.02 2.25
CA ASN A 81 -37.18 3.24 1.54
C ASN A 81 -36.68 2.98 0.12
N ARG A 82 -37.16 1.93 -0.55
CA ARG A 82 -36.66 1.48 -1.86
C ARG A 82 -36.59 2.57 -2.92
N ALA A 83 -37.61 3.43 -3.02
CA ALA A 83 -37.61 4.53 -4.01
C ALA A 83 -36.49 5.55 -3.75
N ALA A 84 -36.28 5.91 -2.49
CA ALA A 84 -35.20 6.81 -2.09
C ALA A 84 -33.81 6.17 -2.29
N LEU A 85 -33.68 4.87 -2.04
CA LEU A 85 -32.47 4.11 -2.33
C LEU A 85 -32.13 4.16 -3.83
N LEU A 86 -33.11 3.95 -4.72
CA LEU A 86 -32.86 4.02 -6.17
C LEU A 86 -32.41 5.41 -6.62
N GLN A 87 -32.94 6.48 -6.01
CA GLN A 87 -32.46 7.83 -6.25
C GLN A 87 -31.02 8.02 -5.73
N ALA A 88 -30.69 7.48 -4.57
CA ALA A 88 -29.34 7.55 -4.01
C ALA A 88 -28.34 6.79 -4.91
N VAL A 89 -28.70 5.61 -5.42
CA VAL A 89 -27.86 4.87 -6.39
C VAL A 89 -27.60 5.71 -7.63
N ALA A 90 -28.65 6.27 -8.27
CA ALA A 90 -28.49 7.07 -9.47
C ALA A 90 -27.65 8.35 -9.23
N TYR A 91 -27.77 8.94 -8.04
CA TYR A 91 -26.99 10.11 -7.64
C TYR A 91 -25.51 9.76 -7.49
N LEU A 92 -25.17 8.67 -6.77
CA LEU A 92 -23.80 8.21 -6.58
C LEU A 92 -23.17 7.80 -7.91
N ASP A 93 -23.90 7.05 -8.76
CA ASP A 93 -23.47 6.71 -10.13
C ASP A 93 -23.05 7.99 -10.90
N SER A 94 -23.87 9.07 -10.80
CA SER A 94 -23.59 10.34 -11.50
C SER A 94 -22.32 11.03 -10.97
N LEU A 95 -22.07 10.97 -9.67
CA LEU A 95 -20.87 11.54 -9.05
C LEU A 95 -19.62 10.75 -9.42
N CYS A 96 -19.69 9.42 -9.41
CA CYS A 96 -18.57 8.57 -9.83
C CYS A 96 -18.26 8.76 -11.33
N ALA A 97 -19.29 8.87 -12.18
CA ALA A 97 -19.13 9.22 -13.60
C ALA A 97 -18.52 10.60 -13.82
N ALA A 98 -18.69 11.53 -12.88
CA ALA A 98 -18.07 12.85 -12.89
C ALA A 98 -16.64 12.87 -12.31
N GLY A 99 -16.06 11.70 -11.98
CA GLY A 99 -14.68 11.56 -11.51
C GLY A 99 -14.50 11.58 -9.99
N ARG A 100 -15.58 11.36 -9.20
CA ARG A 100 -15.50 11.22 -7.73
C ARG A 100 -15.15 9.78 -7.34
N ASP A 101 -13.93 9.34 -7.71
CA ASP A 101 -13.41 7.99 -7.41
C ASP A 101 -13.31 7.72 -5.89
N ASP A 102 -13.23 8.77 -5.08
CA ASP A 102 -13.26 8.69 -3.62
C ASP A 102 -14.57 8.10 -3.08
N LEU A 103 -15.67 8.18 -3.84
CA LEU A 103 -16.99 7.65 -3.51
C LEU A 103 -17.22 6.22 -4.04
N ALA A 104 -16.27 5.63 -4.76
CA ALA A 104 -16.46 4.33 -5.41
C ALA A 104 -16.91 3.22 -4.44
N PHE A 105 -16.40 3.20 -3.20
CA PHE A 105 -16.84 2.21 -2.21
C PHE A 105 -18.29 2.46 -1.77
N LEU A 106 -18.71 3.72 -1.65
CA LEU A 106 -20.08 4.07 -1.30
C LEU A 106 -21.04 3.69 -2.44
N ASP A 107 -20.64 3.94 -3.67
CA ASP A 107 -21.39 3.55 -4.87
C ASP A 107 -21.54 2.03 -4.99
N ALA A 108 -20.48 1.27 -4.76
CA ALA A 108 -20.54 -0.18 -4.72
C ALA A 108 -21.52 -0.69 -3.65
N ARG A 109 -21.53 -0.09 -2.45
CA ARG A 109 -22.47 -0.41 -1.37
C ARG A 109 -23.91 -0.12 -1.79
N ALA A 110 -24.15 1.00 -2.48
CA ALA A 110 -25.46 1.38 -2.96
C ALA A 110 -26.03 0.35 -3.97
N HIS A 111 -25.20 -0.09 -4.90
CA HIS A 111 -25.55 -1.17 -5.83
C HIS A 111 -25.79 -2.49 -5.11
N TYR A 112 -25.00 -2.86 -4.11
CA TYR A 112 -25.18 -4.08 -3.33
C TYR A 112 -26.55 -4.09 -2.64
N ILE A 113 -26.91 -3.01 -1.94
CA ILE A 113 -28.21 -2.91 -1.23
C ILE A 113 -29.38 -2.85 -2.21
N LYS A 114 -29.23 -2.22 -3.38
CA LYS A 114 -30.20 -2.32 -4.47
C LYS A 114 -30.39 -3.78 -4.90
N GLY A 115 -29.30 -4.55 -4.98
CA GLY A 115 -29.34 -5.98 -5.26
C GLY A 115 -30.13 -6.77 -4.22
N VAL A 116 -29.88 -6.50 -2.93
CA VAL A 116 -30.62 -7.09 -1.80
C VAL A 116 -32.12 -6.84 -1.93
N GLY A 117 -32.54 -5.58 -2.08
CA GLY A 117 -33.97 -5.25 -2.20
C GLY A 117 -34.61 -5.82 -3.46
N SER A 118 -33.87 -6.01 -4.55
CA SER A 118 -34.35 -6.68 -5.75
C SER A 118 -34.52 -8.18 -5.52
N TYR A 119 -33.58 -8.82 -4.82
CA TYR A 119 -33.63 -10.23 -4.47
C TYR A 119 -34.81 -10.54 -3.53
N GLU A 120 -35.02 -9.75 -2.49
CA GLU A 120 -36.17 -9.85 -1.57
C GLU A 120 -37.53 -9.69 -2.28
N SER A 121 -37.56 -9.01 -3.43
CA SER A 121 -38.72 -8.82 -4.28
C SER A 121 -38.83 -9.86 -5.39
N ASP A 122 -38.12 -10.98 -5.29
CA ASP A 122 -38.05 -12.05 -6.30
C ASP A 122 -37.64 -11.57 -7.71
N SER A 123 -36.94 -10.47 -7.78
CA SER A 123 -36.47 -9.85 -9.04
C SER A 123 -34.99 -10.23 -9.29
N LEU A 124 -34.77 -11.50 -9.67
CA LEU A 124 -33.43 -12.10 -9.72
C LEU A 124 -32.50 -11.45 -10.75
N VAL A 125 -33.00 -11.07 -11.94
CA VAL A 125 -32.17 -10.42 -12.98
C VAL A 125 -31.71 -9.05 -12.54
N PRO A 126 -32.53 -8.12 -12.05
CA PRO A 126 -32.11 -6.87 -11.45
C PRO A 126 -31.17 -7.04 -10.25
N ALA A 127 -31.39 -8.07 -9.41
CA ALA A 127 -30.52 -8.37 -8.28
C ALA A 127 -29.10 -8.76 -8.76
N CYS A 128 -29.02 -9.69 -9.73
CA CYS A 128 -27.77 -10.10 -10.34
C CYS A 128 -27.01 -8.91 -10.95
N GLN A 129 -27.70 -8.09 -11.74
CA GLN A 129 -27.11 -6.88 -12.34
C GLN A 129 -26.53 -5.94 -11.29
N ALA A 130 -27.25 -5.74 -10.20
CA ALA A 130 -26.82 -4.83 -9.13
C ALA A 130 -25.60 -5.39 -8.36
N TYR A 131 -25.59 -6.68 -8.02
CA TYR A 131 -24.44 -7.31 -7.37
C TYR A 131 -23.19 -7.33 -8.27
N LEU A 132 -23.36 -7.65 -9.57
CA LEU A 132 -22.25 -7.61 -10.53
C LEU A 132 -21.73 -6.19 -10.71
N LYS A 133 -22.61 -5.18 -10.73
CA LYS A 133 -22.20 -3.76 -10.80
C LYS A 133 -21.43 -3.35 -9.55
N ALA A 134 -21.86 -3.75 -8.37
CA ALA A 134 -21.12 -3.50 -7.13
C ALA A 134 -19.67 -4.06 -7.18
N LEU A 135 -19.53 -5.31 -7.66
CA LEU A 135 -18.21 -5.92 -7.85
C LEU A 135 -17.39 -5.21 -8.92
N GLU A 136 -18.00 -4.83 -10.05
CA GLU A 136 -17.34 -4.08 -11.13
C GLU A 136 -16.76 -2.75 -10.62
N VAL A 137 -17.54 -2.00 -9.84
CA VAL A 137 -17.07 -0.74 -9.24
C VAL A 137 -15.88 -0.99 -8.33
N MET A 138 -15.94 -1.99 -7.44
CA MET A 138 -14.84 -2.33 -6.55
C MET A 138 -13.57 -2.71 -7.32
N GLU A 139 -13.69 -3.58 -8.32
CA GLU A 139 -12.55 -4.07 -9.11
C GLU A 139 -11.99 -3.00 -10.07
N ASN A 140 -12.76 -1.96 -10.38
CA ASN A 140 -12.31 -0.85 -11.21
C ASN A 140 -11.50 0.19 -10.43
N HIS A 141 -11.82 0.41 -9.16
CA HIS A 141 -11.26 1.52 -8.38
C HIS A 141 -10.27 1.07 -7.29
N PHE A 142 -10.21 -0.24 -6.96
CA PHE A 142 -9.34 -0.75 -5.91
C PHE A 142 -8.46 -1.90 -6.42
N GLU A 143 -7.16 -1.82 -6.13
CA GLU A 143 -6.25 -2.94 -6.32
C GLU A 143 -6.38 -3.94 -5.17
N ASP A 144 -5.95 -5.20 -5.36
CA ASP A 144 -6.02 -6.26 -4.32
C ASP A 144 -5.41 -5.83 -2.97
N LYS A 145 -4.37 -5.00 -2.99
CA LYS A 145 -3.73 -4.44 -1.77
C LYS A 145 -4.64 -3.49 -0.99
N ASP A 146 -5.60 -2.85 -1.67
CA ASP A 146 -6.53 -1.88 -1.08
C ASP A 146 -7.80 -2.56 -0.54
N LEU A 147 -8.03 -3.82 -0.96
CA LEU A 147 -9.16 -4.64 -0.54
C LEU A 147 -8.89 -5.28 0.82
N VAL A 148 -8.87 -4.45 1.86
CA VAL A 148 -8.65 -4.85 3.26
C VAL A 148 -9.81 -4.38 4.15
N GLY A 149 -9.94 -4.96 5.34
CA GLY A 149 -10.95 -4.57 6.33
C GLY A 149 -12.38 -4.69 5.79
N HIS A 150 -13.14 -3.59 5.84
CA HIS A 150 -14.54 -3.56 5.39
C HIS A 150 -14.69 -3.79 3.88
N LYS A 151 -13.74 -3.34 3.07
CA LYS A 151 -13.75 -3.57 1.61
C LYS A 151 -13.59 -5.05 1.26
N ALA A 152 -12.66 -5.76 1.91
CA ALA A 152 -12.51 -7.20 1.72
C ALA A 152 -13.77 -7.94 2.16
N ARG A 153 -14.35 -7.60 3.32
CA ARG A 153 -15.61 -8.16 3.81
C ARG A 153 -16.76 -7.92 2.83
N PHE A 154 -16.82 -6.73 2.25
CA PHE A 154 -17.80 -6.38 1.24
C PHE A 154 -17.70 -7.25 -0.02
N MET A 155 -16.48 -7.53 -0.50
CA MET A 155 -16.25 -8.45 -1.63
C MET A 155 -16.74 -9.85 -1.30
N VAL A 156 -16.46 -10.36 -0.08
CA VAL A 156 -16.96 -11.66 0.38
C VAL A 156 -18.49 -11.69 0.34
N TYR A 157 -19.16 -10.69 0.89
CA TYR A 157 -20.62 -10.65 0.91
C TYR A 157 -21.22 -10.58 -0.49
N SER A 158 -20.65 -9.76 -1.37
CA SER A 158 -21.16 -9.60 -2.73
C SER A 158 -21.05 -10.90 -3.54
N TYR A 159 -19.90 -11.58 -3.47
CA TYR A 159 -19.73 -12.87 -4.11
C TYR A 159 -20.58 -13.98 -3.46
N ASN A 160 -20.74 -13.95 -2.14
CA ASN A 160 -21.60 -14.93 -1.44
C ASN A 160 -23.07 -14.79 -1.87
N ARG A 161 -23.58 -13.57 -2.01
CA ARG A 161 -24.94 -13.35 -2.52
C ARG A 161 -25.16 -13.88 -3.94
N LEU A 162 -24.18 -13.66 -4.81
CA LEU A 162 -24.22 -14.25 -6.16
C LEU A 162 -24.12 -15.78 -6.11
N MET A 163 -23.27 -16.33 -5.26
CA MET A 163 -23.14 -17.78 -5.04
C MET A 163 -24.47 -18.39 -4.60
N GLU A 164 -25.13 -17.81 -3.59
CA GLU A 164 -26.43 -18.23 -3.09
C GLU A 164 -27.53 -18.14 -4.18
N MET A 165 -27.55 -17.02 -4.90
CA MET A 165 -28.51 -16.79 -5.97
C MET A 165 -28.36 -17.80 -7.12
N PHE A 166 -27.12 -18.03 -7.58
CA PHE A 166 -26.83 -18.97 -8.65
C PHE A 166 -27.14 -20.44 -8.21
N SER A 167 -26.79 -20.80 -6.97
CA SER A 167 -27.04 -22.13 -6.45
C SER A 167 -28.55 -22.41 -6.34
N ALA A 168 -29.36 -21.43 -5.92
CA ALA A 168 -30.80 -21.53 -5.87
C ALA A 168 -31.45 -21.72 -7.26
N GLN A 169 -30.76 -21.36 -8.33
CA GLN A 169 -31.15 -21.58 -9.72
C GLN A 169 -30.42 -22.78 -10.36
N PHE A 170 -29.76 -23.62 -9.57
CA PHE A 170 -29.02 -24.81 -10.01
C PHE A 170 -27.85 -24.47 -11.00
N MET A 171 -27.36 -23.24 -10.99
CA MET A 171 -26.27 -22.78 -11.81
C MET A 171 -24.92 -23.03 -11.07
N MET A 172 -24.51 -24.30 -10.99
CA MET A 172 -23.40 -24.74 -10.12
C MET A 172 -22.06 -24.14 -10.51
N GLU A 173 -21.72 -24.05 -11.81
CA GLU A 173 -20.42 -23.46 -12.23
C GLU A 173 -20.30 -21.97 -11.86
N PRO A 174 -21.28 -21.09 -12.16
CA PRO A 174 -21.27 -19.72 -11.65
C PRO A 174 -21.21 -19.63 -10.13
N ALA A 175 -21.91 -20.51 -9.40
CA ALA A 175 -21.87 -20.54 -7.93
C ALA A 175 -20.47 -20.91 -7.41
N ILE A 176 -19.81 -21.92 -7.99
CA ILE A 176 -18.43 -22.31 -7.66
C ILE A 176 -17.49 -21.13 -7.86
N VAL A 177 -17.51 -20.50 -9.03
CA VAL A 177 -16.66 -19.34 -9.33
C VAL A 177 -16.86 -18.22 -8.30
N CYS A 178 -18.11 -17.92 -7.95
CA CYS A 178 -18.39 -16.89 -6.93
C CYS A 178 -17.88 -17.30 -5.55
N GLY A 179 -18.07 -18.55 -5.13
CA GLY A 179 -17.59 -19.06 -3.86
C GLY A 179 -16.05 -19.01 -3.75
N GLU A 180 -15.36 -19.41 -4.81
CA GLU A 180 -13.89 -19.32 -4.87
C GLU A 180 -13.39 -17.88 -4.82
N GLN A 181 -14.05 -16.94 -5.51
CA GLN A 181 -13.76 -15.52 -5.41
C GLN A 181 -14.02 -14.98 -3.99
N ALA A 182 -15.12 -15.39 -3.35
CA ALA A 182 -15.38 -15.03 -1.96
C ALA A 182 -14.24 -15.49 -1.04
N LEU A 183 -13.78 -16.73 -1.19
CA LEU A 183 -12.66 -17.29 -0.40
C LEU A 183 -11.35 -16.53 -0.62
N ARG A 184 -11.10 -16.01 -1.82
CA ARG A 184 -9.90 -15.20 -2.11
C ARG A 184 -9.81 -13.97 -1.20
N TYR A 185 -10.96 -13.37 -0.87
CA TYR A 185 -11.03 -12.17 -0.02
C TYR A 185 -11.27 -12.49 1.46
N CYS A 186 -11.52 -13.77 1.81
CA CYS A 186 -11.65 -14.18 3.20
C CYS A 186 -10.32 -14.08 3.94
N LYS A 187 -10.31 -13.26 5.00
CA LYS A 187 -9.23 -13.19 5.98
C LYS A 187 -9.83 -13.42 7.37
N VAL A 188 -9.15 -14.20 8.19
CA VAL A 188 -9.61 -14.53 9.55
C VAL A 188 -9.95 -13.27 10.37
N GLU A 189 -9.23 -12.18 10.12
CA GLU A 189 -9.43 -10.90 10.81
C GLU A 189 -10.71 -10.15 10.38
N THR A 190 -11.22 -10.43 9.19
CA THR A 190 -12.33 -9.66 8.59
C THR A 190 -13.60 -10.47 8.31
N THR A 191 -13.47 -11.79 8.23
CA THR A 191 -14.58 -12.70 7.97
C THR A 191 -14.76 -13.60 9.20
N SER A 192 -15.99 -13.76 9.68
CA SER A 192 -16.24 -14.71 10.76
C SER A 192 -15.84 -16.11 10.31
N ILE A 193 -15.30 -16.91 11.23
CA ILE A 193 -14.91 -18.30 10.93
C ILE A 193 -16.13 -19.09 10.43
N HIS A 194 -17.33 -18.83 10.99
CA HIS A 194 -18.58 -19.40 10.49
C HIS A 194 -18.86 -19.03 9.02
N GLY A 195 -18.56 -17.81 8.61
CA GLY A 195 -18.71 -17.39 7.21
C GLY A 195 -17.78 -18.16 6.27
N ILE A 196 -16.54 -18.37 6.69
CA ILE A 196 -15.55 -19.15 5.89
C ILE A 196 -15.98 -20.61 5.79
N SER A 197 -16.36 -21.22 6.91
CA SER A 197 -16.85 -22.61 6.96
C SER A 197 -18.06 -22.80 6.07
N ASN A 198 -19.01 -21.85 6.08
CA ASN A 198 -20.22 -21.91 5.27
C ASN A 198 -19.89 -21.85 3.77
N ILE A 199 -19.03 -20.93 3.33
CA ILE A 199 -18.64 -20.85 1.92
C ILE A 199 -17.95 -22.15 1.48
N LEU A 200 -17.02 -22.67 2.28
CA LEU A 200 -16.34 -23.94 2.00
C LEU A 200 -17.32 -25.10 1.92
N TYR A 201 -18.30 -25.15 2.82
CA TYR A 201 -19.35 -26.15 2.82
C TYR A 201 -20.20 -26.11 1.55
N HIS A 202 -20.64 -24.94 1.13
CA HIS A 202 -21.40 -24.78 -0.12
C HIS A 202 -20.58 -25.16 -1.35
N LEU A 203 -19.30 -24.80 -1.42
CA LEU A 203 -18.41 -25.27 -2.50
C LEU A 203 -18.33 -26.80 -2.53
N GLY A 204 -18.24 -27.44 -1.37
CA GLY A 204 -18.31 -28.90 -1.26
C GLY A 204 -19.62 -29.47 -1.85
N ILE A 205 -20.77 -28.87 -1.53
CA ILE A 205 -22.06 -29.24 -2.09
C ILE A 205 -22.07 -29.11 -3.63
N PHE A 206 -21.55 -28.00 -4.17
CA PHE A 206 -21.61 -27.77 -5.61
C PHE A 206 -20.74 -28.77 -6.37
N HIS A 207 -19.51 -29.05 -5.87
CA HIS A 207 -18.66 -30.10 -6.46
C HIS A 207 -19.28 -31.47 -6.33
N HIS A 208 -19.94 -31.79 -5.20
CA HIS A 208 -20.67 -33.04 -4.99
C HIS A 208 -21.78 -33.19 -6.02
N ALA A 209 -22.61 -32.13 -6.22
CA ALA A 209 -23.70 -32.13 -7.21
C ALA A 209 -23.19 -32.39 -8.64
N GLN A 210 -21.94 -31.98 -8.95
CA GLN A 210 -21.29 -32.26 -10.22
C GLN A 210 -20.54 -33.61 -10.25
N LYS A 211 -20.69 -34.42 -9.23
CA LYS A 211 -20.01 -35.72 -9.06
C LYS A 211 -18.49 -35.62 -8.98
N ARG A 212 -17.94 -34.45 -8.63
CA ARG A 212 -16.51 -34.20 -8.38
C ARG A 212 -16.22 -34.49 -6.91
N PHE A 213 -16.37 -35.77 -6.52
CA PHE A 213 -16.35 -36.16 -5.11
C PHE A 213 -14.99 -35.89 -4.43
N GLY A 214 -13.87 -36.06 -5.13
CA GLY A 214 -12.54 -35.77 -4.56
C GLY A 214 -12.34 -34.30 -4.22
N GLU A 215 -12.85 -33.36 -5.05
CA GLU A 215 -12.82 -31.92 -4.79
C GLU A 215 -13.82 -31.55 -3.69
N ALA A 216 -15.02 -32.16 -3.71
CA ALA A 216 -16.03 -31.96 -2.68
C ALA A 216 -15.49 -32.36 -1.28
N GLU A 217 -14.81 -33.49 -1.18
CA GLU A 217 -14.20 -33.97 0.07
C GLU A 217 -13.19 -32.98 0.62
N GLN A 218 -12.32 -32.42 -0.24
CA GLN A 218 -11.34 -31.42 0.17
C GLN A 218 -12.01 -30.16 0.73
N TYR A 219 -13.10 -29.67 0.09
CA TYR A 219 -13.84 -28.51 0.58
C TYR A 219 -14.56 -28.82 1.89
N TYR A 220 -15.21 -29.98 2.03
CA TYR A 220 -15.86 -30.37 3.28
C TYR A 220 -14.86 -30.52 4.43
N ARG A 221 -13.70 -31.10 4.18
CA ARG A 221 -12.62 -31.22 5.18
C ARG A 221 -12.16 -29.84 5.63
N ARG A 222 -11.88 -28.93 4.71
CA ARG A 222 -11.49 -27.55 5.05
C ARG A 222 -12.61 -26.83 5.81
N ALA A 223 -13.88 -27.05 5.45
CA ALA A 223 -15.02 -26.51 6.17
C ALA A 223 -15.06 -27.02 7.61
N PHE A 224 -14.84 -28.32 7.80
CA PHE A 224 -14.78 -28.99 9.10
C PHE A 224 -13.65 -28.46 9.96
N GLU A 225 -12.44 -28.34 9.40
CA GLU A 225 -11.24 -27.82 10.08
C GLU A 225 -11.41 -26.36 10.50
N SER A 226 -12.24 -25.59 9.81
CA SER A 226 -12.53 -24.19 10.12
C SER A 226 -13.65 -23.99 11.15
N LEU A 227 -14.26 -25.06 11.70
CA LEU A 227 -15.29 -24.95 12.70
C LEU A 227 -14.74 -24.67 14.09
N ILE A 228 -15.39 -23.78 14.85
CA ILE A 228 -15.05 -23.53 16.27
C ILE A 228 -15.83 -24.43 17.21
N SER A 229 -17.05 -24.84 16.81
CA SER A 229 -17.98 -25.61 17.64
C SER A 229 -18.42 -26.85 16.90
N THR A 230 -18.45 -27.98 17.59
CA THR A 230 -18.88 -29.28 17.08
C THR A 230 -20.33 -29.64 17.45
N ASP A 231 -21.06 -28.71 18.06
CA ASP A 231 -22.41 -28.95 18.57
C ASP A 231 -23.46 -27.98 17.96
N ASN A 232 -23.42 -27.83 16.65
CA ASN A 232 -24.41 -27.02 15.95
C ASN A 232 -24.84 -27.65 14.61
N LEU A 233 -25.90 -27.08 14.03
CA LEU A 233 -26.44 -27.49 12.73
C LEU A 233 -25.39 -27.51 11.62
N THR A 234 -24.51 -26.50 11.58
CA THR A 234 -23.46 -26.40 10.56
C THR A 234 -22.47 -27.56 10.65
N TYR A 235 -22.04 -27.93 11.85
CA TYR A 235 -21.21 -29.13 12.07
C TYR A 235 -21.87 -30.39 11.55
N ARG A 236 -23.14 -30.63 11.96
CA ARG A 236 -23.87 -31.82 11.55
C ARG A 236 -24.11 -31.86 10.03
N ASN A 237 -24.34 -30.72 9.40
CA ASN A 237 -24.48 -30.60 7.95
C ASN A 237 -23.15 -30.98 7.24
N ILE A 238 -22.02 -30.41 7.67
CA ILE A 238 -20.72 -30.69 7.06
C ILE A 238 -20.34 -32.16 7.22
N VAL A 239 -20.50 -32.71 8.43
CA VAL A 239 -20.15 -34.11 8.69
C VAL A 239 -21.07 -35.07 7.89
N SER A 240 -22.35 -34.78 7.77
CA SER A 240 -23.26 -35.60 6.96
C SER A 240 -22.89 -35.58 5.48
N SER A 241 -22.64 -34.40 4.92
CA SER A 241 -22.24 -34.26 3.51
C SER A 241 -20.85 -34.87 3.22
N MET A 242 -19.94 -34.72 4.14
CA MET A 242 -18.60 -35.38 4.06
C MET A 242 -18.75 -36.91 4.12
N THR A 243 -19.62 -37.41 4.99
CA THR A 243 -19.90 -38.85 5.10
C THR A 243 -20.50 -39.41 3.83
N LEU A 244 -21.49 -38.70 3.23
CA LEU A 244 -22.04 -39.10 1.93
C LEU A 244 -20.99 -39.06 0.82
N CYS A 245 -20.12 -38.04 0.82
CA CYS A 245 -19.05 -37.91 -0.14
C CYS A 245 -18.03 -39.06 -0.01
N ASN A 246 -17.64 -39.42 1.21
CA ASN A 246 -16.77 -40.56 1.48
C ASN A 246 -17.40 -41.89 1.01
N TYR A 247 -18.70 -42.06 1.23
CA TYR A 247 -19.43 -43.19 0.66
C TYR A 247 -19.34 -43.24 -0.87
N GLN A 248 -19.48 -42.10 -1.55
CA GLN A 248 -19.34 -42.05 -3.02
C GLN A 248 -17.92 -42.41 -3.50
N LEU A 249 -16.90 -42.07 -2.72
CA LEU A 249 -15.50 -42.38 -3.04
C LEU A 249 -15.13 -43.84 -2.75
N GLU A 250 -15.55 -44.34 -1.60
CA GLU A 250 -15.09 -45.65 -1.08
C GLU A 250 -16.08 -46.78 -1.37
N LYS A 251 -17.37 -46.46 -1.63
CA LYS A 251 -18.49 -47.42 -1.81
C LYS A 251 -18.62 -48.39 -0.62
N ASN A 252 -18.33 -47.90 0.58
CA ASN A 252 -18.51 -48.64 1.83
C ASN A 252 -19.67 -48.04 2.64
N ALA A 253 -20.83 -48.67 2.62
CA ALA A 253 -22.08 -48.15 3.21
C ALA A 253 -22.07 -48.21 4.74
N GLU A 254 -21.47 -49.26 5.35
CA GLU A 254 -21.61 -49.52 6.78
C GLU A 254 -21.03 -48.40 7.67
N PRO A 255 -19.79 -47.92 7.50
CA PRO A 255 -19.27 -46.82 8.28
C PRO A 255 -20.08 -45.51 8.09
N SER A 256 -20.50 -45.23 6.84
CA SER A 256 -21.25 -44.04 6.49
C SER A 256 -22.66 -44.03 7.11
N LEU A 257 -23.34 -45.14 7.05
CA LEU A 257 -24.67 -45.29 7.68
C LEU A 257 -24.57 -45.18 9.20
N ASN A 258 -23.59 -45.83 9.82
CA ASN A 258 -23.34 -45.75 11.27
C ASN A 258 -23.06 -44.29 11.71
N ALA A 259 -22.25 -43.56 10.97
CA ALA A 259 -21.97 -42.16 11.26
C ALA A 259 -23.24 -41.28 11.14
N LEU A 260 -24.00 -41.42 10.05
CA LEU A 260 -25.23 -40.67 9.83
C LEU A 260 -26.32 -40.99 10.87
N GLN A 261 -26.46 -42.27 11.26
CA GLN A 261 -27.39 -42.69 12.33
C GLN A 261 -27.01 -42.11 13.69
N ASN A 262 -25.72 -41.97 13.97
CA ASN A 262 -25.24 -41.34 15.21
C ASN A 262 -25.54 -39.82 15.22
N ILE A 263 -25.39 -39.15 14.09
CA ILE A 263 -25.80 -37.75 13.94
C ILE A 263 -27.34 -37.65 14.14
N LEU A 264 -28.13 -38.54 13.52
CA LEU A 264 -29.57 -38.55 13.60
C LEU A 264 -30.11 -38.65 15.03
N LYS A 265 -29.41 -39.37 15.93
CA LYS A 265 -29.77 -39.47 17.36
C LYS A 265 -29.63 -38.11 18.09
N GLN A 266 -28.89 -37.19 17.57
CA GLN A 266 -28.66 -35.86 18.15
C GLN A 266 -29.59 -34.79 17.57
N VAL A 267 -30.42 -35.14 16.58
CA VAL A 267 -31.30 -34.22 15.90
C VAL A 267 -32.67 -34.22 16.58
N GLU A 268 -33.05 -33.06 17.10
CA GLU A 268 -34.36 -32.83 17.72
C GLU A 268 -35.39 -32.27 16.73
N ASP A 269 -34.89 -31.40 15.81
CA ASP A 269 -35.72 -30.74 14.80
C ASP A 269 -36.18 -31.69 13.69
N ASP A 270 -37.47 -31.67 13.37
CA ASP A 270 -38.05 -32.58 12.38
C ASP A 270 -37.61 -32.25 10.95
N SER A 271 -37.40 -31.00 10.60
CA SER A 271 -36.92 -30.60 9.27
C SER A 271 -35.47 -31.07 9.07
N GLU A 272 -34.62 -30.87 10.09
CA GLU A 272 -33.25 -31.38 10.06
C GLU A 272 -33.26 -32.92 9.96
N ARG A 273 -34.14 -33.59 10.68
CA ARG A 273 -34.28 -35.06 10.63
C ARG A 273 -34.60 -35.56 9.22
N LEU A 274 -35.55 -34.91 8.53
CA LEU A 274 -35.88 -35.25 7.16
C LEU A 274 -34.70 -35.07 6.19
N THR A 275 -33.90 -34.05 6.39
CA THR A 275 -32.63 -33.85 5.61
C THR A 275 -31.67 -35.03 5.81
N ARG A 276 -31.52 -35.54 7.04
CA ARG A 276 -30.69 -36.75 7.31
C ARG A 276 -31.31 -38.01 6.71
N TYR A 277 -32.63 -38.12 6.75
CA TYR A 277 -33.34 -39.22 6.12
C TYR A 277 -33.07 -39.27 4.62
N LEU A 278 -33.08 -38.13 3.94
CA LEU A 278 -32.75 -38.04 2.51
C LEU A 278 -31.32 -38.60 2.25
N THR A 279 -30.34 -38.18 3.05
CA THR A 279 -28.94 -38.61 2.91
C THR A 279 -28.79 -40.13 3.14
N ILE A 280 -29.43 -40.66 4.18
CA ILE A 280 -29.37 -42.08 4.52
C ILE A 280 -30.13 -42.91 3.44
N GLY A 281 -31.28 -42.44 3.00
CA GLY A 281 -32.07 -43.07 1.96
C GLY A 281 -31.36 -43.17 0.62
N ALA A 282 -30.58 -42.13 0.26
CA ALA A 282 -29.76 -42.14 -0.94
C ALA A 282 -28.67 -43.22 -0.91
N ILE A 283 -28.02 -43.46 0.25
CA ILE A 283 -27.06 -44.56 0.40
C ILE A 283 -27.75 -45.91 0.25
N PHE A 284 -28.91 -46.13 0.94
CA PHE A 284 -29.67 -47.36 0.82
C PHE A 284 -30.18 -47.61 -0.60
N PHE A 285 -30.50 -46.54 -1.35
CA PHE A 285 -30.89 -46.65 -2.74
C PHE A 285 -29.75 -47.19 -3.62
N GLU A 286 -28.55 -46.68 -3.46
CA GLU A 286 -27.39 -47.20 -4.20
C GLU A 286 -27.04 -48.64 -3.84
N GLU A 287 -27.25 -49.03 -2.57
CA GLU A 287 -27.09 -50.39 -2.06
C GLU A 287 -28.31 -51.33 -2.44
N ARG A 288 -29.33 -50.79 -3.14
CA ARG A 288 -30.55 -51.48 -3.55
C ARG A 288 -31.37 -52.09 -2.39
N MET A 289 -31.24 -51.48 -1.20
CA MET A 289 -31.98 -51.89 -0.02
C MET A 289 -33.35 -51.18 0.04
N TYR A 290 -34.28 -51.57 -0.84
CA TYR A 290 -35.52 -50.80 -1.13
C TYR A 290 -36.45 -50.66 0.07
N ASP A 291 -36.55 -51.62 0.96
CA ASP A 291 -37.33 -51.50 2.19
C ASP A 291 -36.76 -50.36 3.09
N SER A 292 -35.46 -50.29 3.22
CA SER A 292 -34.80 -49.20 3.95
C SER A 292 -34.97 -47.86 3.23
N VAL A 293 -34.87 -47.83 1.89
CA VAL A 293 -35.16 -46.61 1.12
C VAL A 293 -36.52 -46.05 1.45
N MET A 294 -37.59 -46.92 1.41
CA MET A 294 -38.95 -46.50 1.72
C MET A 294 -39.07 -45.98 3.16
N GLN A 295 -38.44 -46.65 4.13
CA GLN A 295 -38.46 -46.23 5.53
C GLN A 295 -37.99 -44.80 5.71
N TYR A 296 -36.93 -44.40 4.97
CA TYR A 296 -36.32 -43.08 5.10
C TYR A 296 -36.90 -42.04 4.12
N LEU A 297 -37.15 -42.41 2.85
CA LEU A 297 -37.52 -41.41 1.84
C LEU A 297 -39.01 -41.12 1.74
N VAL A 298 -39.90 -42.02 2.14
CA VAL A 298 -41.35 -41.74 2.17
C VAL A 298 -41.65 -40.58 3.13
N PRO A 299 -41.14 -40.55 4.37
CA PRO A 299 -41.32 -39.39 5.25
C PRO A 299 -40.80 -38.07 4.67
N VAL A 300 -39.72 -38.12 3.90
CA VAL A 300 -39.16 -36.90 3.23
C VAL A 300 -40.13 -36.39 2.17
N PHE A 301 -40.61 -37.30 1.30
CA PHE A 301 -41.54 -36.93 0.25
C PHE A 301 -42.90 -36.39 0.79
N GLU A 302 -43.40 -37.00 1.85
CA GLU A 302 -44.71 -36.64 2.42
C GLU A 302 -44.66 -35.38 3.31
N LYS A 303 -43.57 -35.17 4.08
CA LYS A 303 -43.55 -34.21 5.20
C LYS A 303 -42.55 -33.07 5.04
N SER A 304 -41.59 -33.15 4.10
CA SER A 304 -40.67 -32.07 3.93
C SER A 304 -41.37 -30.82 3.36
N GLU A 305 -41.08 -29.67 3.95
CA GLU A 305 -41.49 -28.37 3.39
C GLU A 305 -40.56 -27.91 2.27
N ASP A 306 -39.37 -28.49 2.18
CA ASP A 306 -38.38 -28.20 1.15
C ASP A 306 -38.65 -28.99 -0.13
N ASP A 307 -39.07 -28.27 -1.18
CA ASP A 307 -39.40 -28.87 -2.47
C ASP A 307 -38.21 -29.60 -3.11
N ILE A 308 -36.98 -29.15 -2.88
CA ILE A 308 -35.77 -29.80 -3.41
C ILE A 308 -35.60 -31.19 -2.80
N SER A 309 -35.70 -31.29 -1.49
CA SER A 309 -35.66 -32.58 -0.77
C SER A 309 -36.80 -33.52 -1.22
N ARG A 310 -38.00 -32.98 -1.43
CA ARG A 310 -39.14 -33.73 -1.95
C ARG A 310 -38.92 -34.25 -3.36
N ILE A 311 -38.36 -33.41 -4.25
CA ILE A 311 -38.00 -33.80 -5.63
C ILE A 311 -36.98 -34.94 -5.60
N GLN A 312 -35.92 -34.80 -4.85
CA GLN A 312 -34.88 -35.84 -4.74
C GLN A 312 -35.43 -37.14 -4.17
N ALA A 313 -36.24 -37.07 -3.14
CA ALA A 313 -36.91 -38.27 -2.59
C ALA A 313 -37.82 -38.93 -3.62
N ALA A 314 -38.64 -38.14 -4.34
CA ALA A 314 -39.52 -38.65 -5.39
C ALA A 314 -38.77 -39.34 -6.53
N GLU A 315 -37.63 -38.79 -6.96
CA GLU A 315 -36.75 -39.37 -8.01
C GLU A 315 -36.28 -40.77 -7.62
N TYR A 316 -35.85 -40.95 -6.37
CA TYR A 316 -35.49 -42.29 -5.87
C TYR A 316 -36.71 -43.21 -5.72
N LEU A 317 -37.81 -42.68 -5.17
CA LEU A 317 -39.00 -43.47 -4.90
C LEU A 317 -39.68 -43.97 -6.18
N VAL A 318 -39.67 -43.23 -7.29
CA VAL A 318 -40.13 -43.72 -8.59
C VAL A 318 -39.43 -45.02 -8.96
N VAL A 319 -38.10 -45.03 -8.92
CA VAL A 319 -37.30 -46.23 -9.29
C VAL A 319 -37.57 -47.41 -8.34
N VAL A 320 -37.74 -47.12 -7.04
CA VAL A 320 -38.06 -48.14 -6.03
C VAL A 320 -39.44 -48.72 -6.24
N TYR A 321 -40.47 -47.89 -6.40
CA TYR A 321 -41.85 -48.35 -6.62
C TYR A 321 -42.00 -49.10 -7.95
N ASP A 322 -41.32 -48.64 -9.01
CA ASP A 322 -41.30 -49.38 -10.29
C ASP A 322 -40.65 -50.75 -10.10
N SER A 323 -39.55 -50.84 -9.37
CA SER A 323 -38.86 -52.10 -9.09
C SER A 323 -39.72 -53.09 -8.24
N LEU A 324 -40.57 -52.54 -7.37
CA LEU A 324 -41.47 -53.30 -6.52
C LEU A 324 -42.83 -53.57 -7.18
N GLY A 325 -43.12 -53.00 -8.35
CA GLY A 325 -44.37 -53.12 -9.08
C GLY A 325 -45.52 -52.31 -8.49
N ASP A 326 -45.28 -51.34 -7.62
CA ASP A 326 -46.34 -50.44 -7.07
C ASP A 326 -46.58 -49.25 -8.02
N VAL A 327 -47.31 -49.52 -9.09
CA VAL A 327 -47.57 -48.54 -10.16
C VAL A 327 -48.31 -47.30 -9.63
N ASN A 328 -49.19 -47.44 -8.64
CA ASN A 328 -49.96 -46.30 -8.12
C ASN A 328 -49.04 -45.25 -7.43
N LYS A 329 -48.13 -45.71 -6.60
CA LYS A 329 -47.18 -44.83 -5.90
C LYS A 329 -46.09 -44.27 -6.84
N SER A 330 -45.66 -45.09 -7.80
CA SER A 330 -44.77 -44.61 -8.86
C SER A 330 -45.41 -43.48 -9.68
N ASP A 331 -46.68 -43.66 -10.09
CA ASP A 331 -47.43 -42.62 -10.79
C ASP A 331 -47.65 -41.34 -9.94
N GLU A 332 -47.81 -41.46 -8.63
CA GLU A 332 -47.91 -40.32 -7.71
C GLU A 332 -46.62 -39.48 -7.71
N CYS A 333 -45.51 -40.14 -7.48
CA CYS A 333 -44.20 -39.48 -7.51
C CYS A 333 -43.91 -38.91 -8.91
N THR A 334 -44.20 -39.61 -9.97
CA THR A 334 -44.03 -39.17 -11.36
C THR A 334 -44.85 -37.92 -11.69
N ARG A 335 -46.12 -37.88 -11.25
CA ARG A 335 -46.99 -36.69 -11.41
C ARG A 335 -46.45 -35.49 -10.66
N PHE A 336 -45.97 -35.69 -9.44
CA PHE A 336 -45.32 -34.63 -8.67
C PHE A 336 -44.09 -34.08 -9.41
N LEU A 337 -43.17 -34.94 -9.88
CA LEU A 337 -41.99 -34.55 -10.67
C LEU A 337 -42.36 -33.83 -11.98
N ALA A 338 -43.43 -34.29 -12.65
CA ALA A 338 -43.90 -33.64 -13.89
C ALA A 338 -44.47 -32.23 -13.64
N GLN A 339 -45.13 -32.01 -12.49
CA GLN A 339 -45.56 -30.67 -12.07
C GLN A 339 -44.34 -29.73 -11.82
N GLN A 340 -43.33 -30.23 -11.16
CA GLN A 340 -42.11 -29.46 -10.90
C GLN A 340 -41.35 -29.14 -12.20
N LYS A 341 -41.19 -30.09 -13.14
CA LYS A 341 -40.59 -29.87 -14.47
C LYS A 341 -41.32 -28.83 -15.31
N LYS A 342 -42.64 -28.67 -15.14
CA LYS A 342 -43.38 -27.61 -15.83
C LYS A 342 -43.03 -26.23 -15.29
N SER A 343 -42.72 -26.12 -14.02
CA SER A 343 -42.13 -24.92 -13.38
C SER A 343 -40.71 -24.64 -13.87
N GLU A 344 -39.88 -25.68 -14.03
CA GLU A 344 -38.52 -25.54 -14.58
C GLU A 344 -38.50 -24.99 -16.00
N GLY A 345 -39.49 -25.32 -16.84
CA GLY A 345 -39.61 -24.80 -18.20
C GLY A 345 -39.73 -23.27 -18.28
N GLN A 346 -40.34 -22.65 -17.28
CA GLN A 346 -40.44 -21.20 -17.13
C GLN A 346 -39.12 -20.58 -16.66
N ASN A 347 -38.26 -21.33 -15.98
CA ASN A 347 -37.00 -20.89 -15.44
C ASN A 347 -35.86 -20.83 -16.48
N LYS A 348 -35.98 -21.53 -17.63
CA LYS A 348 -34.89 -21.57 -18.64
C LYS A 348 -34.50 -20.18 -19.18
N ALA A 349 -35.50 -19.32 -19.41
CA ALA A 349 -35.25 -17.96 -19.88
C ALA A 349 -34.52 -17.12 -18.82
N LEU A 350 -34.93 -17.27 -17.55
CA LEU A 350 -34.31 -16.63 -16.42
C LEU A 350 -32.85 -17.09 -16.25
N VAL A 351 -32.63 -18.40 -16.21
CA VAL A 351 -31.26 -18.98 -16.10
C VAL A 351 -30.37 -18.51 -17.24
N SER A 352 -30.87 -18.47 -18.48
CA SER A 352 -30.14 -17.96 -19.63
C SER A 352 -29.79 -16.48 -19.48
N GLN A 353 -30.70 -15.65 -18.94
CA GLN A 353 -30.39 -14.24 -18.70
C GLN A 353 -29.33 -14.05 -17.62
N LEU A 354 -29.45 -14.79 -16.51
CA LEU A 354 -28.48 -14.77 -15.43
C LEU A 354 -27.09 -15.22 -15.90
N ASP A 355 -27.06 -16.31 -16.68
CA ASP A 355 -25.79 -16.81 -17.26
C ASP A 355 -25.16 -15.79 -18.19
N ASN A 356 -25.95 -15.19 -19.10
CA ASN A 356 -25.46 -14.14 -19.98
C ASN A 356 -24.87 -12.93 -19.22
N LEU A 357 -25.51 -12.50 -18.13
CA LEU A 357 -24.99 -11.42 -17.30
C LEU A 357 -23.67 -11.81 -16.65
N PHE A 358 -23.60 -12.99 -16.07
CA PHE A 358 -22.40 -13.48 -15.42
C PHE A 358 -21.25 -13.69 -16.41
N GLN A 359 -21.51 -14.32 -17.55
CA GLN A 359 -20.52 -14.51 -18.62
C GLN A 359 -20.01 -13.16 -19.16
N THR A 360 -20.89 -12.18 -19.32
CA THR A 360 -20.52 -10.84 -19.76
C THR A 360 -19.58 -10.18 -18.75
N TYR A 361 -19.94 -10.24 -17.47
CA TYR A 361 -19.08 -9.74 -16.39
C TYR A 361 -17.71 -10.44 -16.38
N GLN A 362 -17.68 -11.76 -16.49
CA GLN A 362 -16.42 -12.52 -16.53
C GLN A 362 -15.55 -12.14 -17.73
N ARG A 363 -16.15 -11.97 -18.91
CA ARG A 363 -15.44 -11.51 -20.12
C ARG A 363 -14.83 -10.11 -19.94
N LEU A 364 -15.59 -9.18 -19.36
CA LEU A 364 -15.10 -7.82 -19.08
C LEU A 364 -13.95 -7.84 -18.09
N LYS A 365 -14.08 -8.63 -17.02
CA LYS A 365 -13.02 -8.83 -16.02
C LYS A 365 -11.74 -9.41 -16.64
N GLN A 366 -11.88 -10.47 -17.46
CA GLN A 366 -10.74 -11.08 -18.18
C GLN A 366 -10.10 -10.12 -19.18
N ALA A 367 -10.91 -9.35 -19.91
CA ALA A 367 -10.40 -8.35 -20.86
C ALA A 367 -9.58 -7.27 -20.14
N LYS A 368 -10.10 -6.77 -19.02
CA LYS A 368 -9.39 -5.79 -18.19
C LYS A 368 -8.07 -6.38 -17.62
N GLN A 369 -8.12 -7.60 -17.10
CA GLN A 369 -6.92 -8.27 -16.59
C GLN A 369 -5.87 -8.44 -17.69
N ALA A 370 -6.29 -8.85 -18.89
CA ALA A 370 -5.40 -8.97 -20.05
C ALA A 370 -4.80 -7.62 -20.48
N GLU A 371 -5.56 -6.52 -20.36
CA GLU A 371 -5.06 -5.16 -20.65
C GLU A 371 -4.01 -4.74 -19.62
N ILE A 372 -4.26 -5.00 -18.32
CA ILE A 372 -3.30 -4.74 -17.25
C ILE A 372 -2.01 -5.54 -17.49
N GLU A 373 -2.11 -6.83 -17.80
CA GLU A 373 -0.97 -7.69 -18.09
C GLU A 373 -0.18 -7.21 -19.31
N ARG A 374 -0.86 -6.80 -20.39
CA ARG A 374 -0.23 -6.17 -21.57
C ARG A 374 0.52 -4.89 -21.19
N THR A 375 -0.10 -4.04 -20.37
CA THR A 375 0.52 -2.79 -19.91
C THR A 375 1.77 -3.07 -19.08
N ILE A 376 1.71 -4.06 -18.18
CA ILE A 376 2.86 -4.50 -17.38
C ILE A 376 3.96 -5.07 -18.27
N ALA A 377 3.59 -5.90 -19.26
CA ALA A 377 4.54 -6.49 -20.22
C ALA A 377 5.24 -5.39 -21.03
N VAL A 378 4.48 -4.41 -21.55
CA VAL A 378 5.04 -3.26 -22.28
C VAL A 378 6.00 -2.46 -21.38
N ARG A 379 5.60 -2.16 -20.13
CA ARG A 379 6.48 -1.46 -19.17
C ARG A 379 7.77 -2.22 -18.90
N LYS A 380 7.70 -3.56 -18.75
CA LYS A 380 8.89 -4.42 -18.58
C LYS A 380 9.79 -4.35 -19.81
N ILE A 381 9.23 -4.45 -21.02
CA ILE A 381 9.99 -4.34 -22.29
C ILE A 381 10.67 -2.97 -22.38
N VAL A 382 9.93 -1.89 -22.14
CA VAL A 382 10.49 -0.52 -22.15
C VAL A 382 11.63 -0.40 -21.13
N SER A 383 11.45 -0.91 -19.91
CA SER A 383 12.50 -0.90 -18.88
C SER A 383 13.77 -1.66 -19.33
N ILE A 384 13.60 -2.83 -19.97
CA ILE A 384 14.73 -3.60 -20.53
C ILE A 384 15.42 -2.83 -21.64
N VAL A 385 14.67 -2.23 -22.57
CA VAL A 385 15.22 -1.44 -23.68
C VAL A 385 16.02 -0.23 -23.15
N VAL A 386 15.45 0.49 -22.17
CA VAL A 386 16.14 1.62 -21.52
C VAL A 386 17.42 1.16 -20.82
N SER A 387 17.38 0.01 -20.14
CA SER A 387 18.56 -0.55 -19.46
C SER A 387 19.65 -0.94 -20.46
N ILE A 388 19.28 -1.57 -21.60
CA ILE A 388 20.22 -1.91 -22.67
C ILE A 388 20.80 -0.65 -23.29
N ALA A 389 19.99 0.37 -23.58
CA ALA A 389 20.44 1.64 -24.13
C ALA A 389 21.44 2.32 -23.18
N PHE A 390 21.17 2.30 -21.86
CA PHE A 390 22.08 2.81 -20.86
C PHE A 390 23.43 2.09 -20.85
N VAL A 391 23.41 0.75 -20.92
CA VAL A 391 24.64 -0.06 -21.01
C VAL A 391 25.42 0.25 -22.29
N VAL A 392 24.72 0.43 -23.43
CA VAL A 392 25.35 0.79 -24.70
C VAL A 392 26.02 2.17 -24.59
N VAL A 393 25.31 3.15 -24.05
CA VAL A 393 25.88 4.50 -23.83
C VAL A 393 27.10 4.43 -22.92
N LEU A 394 27.01 3.69 -21.82
CA LEU A 394 28.10 3.50 -20.88
C LEU A 394 29.32 2.85 -21.55
N THR A 395 29.08 1.81 -22.38
CA THR A 395 30.18 1.16 -23.14
C THR A 395 30.82 2.11 -24.15
N ILE A 396 30.01 2.92 -24.86
CA ILE A 396 30.52 3.93 -25.78
C ILE A 396 31.42 4.95 -25.04
N VAL A 397 30.95 5.44 -23.85
CA VAL A 397 31.72 6.37 -23.01
C VAL A 397 33.02 5.73 -22.55
N ILE A 398 32.99 4.49 -22.09
CA ILE A 398 34.18 3.75 -21.66
C ILE A 398 35.17 3.58 -22.82
N VAL A 399 34.66 3.19 -24.00
CA VAL A 399 35.50 3.02 -25.21
C VAL A 399 36.08 4.35 -25.66
N ALA A 400 35.30 5.44 -25.65
CA ALA A 400 35.78 6.78 -25.97
C ALA A 400 36.83 7.23 -24.99
N LYS A 401 36.65 7.02 -23.68
CA LYS A 401 37.62 7.31 -22.63
C LYS A 401 38.91 6.49 -22.81
N ARG A 402 38.79 5.18 -23.11
CA ARG A 402 39.96 4.31 -23.39
C ARG A 402 40.70 4.76 -24.65
N ARG A 403 39.99 5.19 -25.70
CA ARG A 403 40.59 5.74 -26.92
C ARG A 403 41.29 7.08 -26.65
N GLY A 404 40.66 7.94 -25.81
CA GLY A 404 41.26 9.20 -25.35
C GLY A 404 42.56 8.95 -24.58
N ILE A 405 42.54 8.03 -23.61
CA ILE A 405 43.74 7.64 -22.84
C ILE A 405 44.85 7.08 -23.76
N LYS A 406 44.46 6.21 -24.74
CA LYS A 406 45.44 5.69 -25.71
C LYS A 406 46.02 6.80 -26.59
N ARG A 407 45.20 7.79 -27.01
CA ARG A 407 45.71 8.98 -27.76
C ARG A 407 46.65 9.81 -26.90
N MET A 408 46.24 10.10 -25.64
CA MET A 408 47.09 10.83 -24.68
C MET A 408 48.43 10.13 -24.44
N LYS A 409 48.41 8.79 -24.22
CA LYS A 409 49.66 8.02 -24.06
C LYS A 409 50.53 8.06 -25.32
N ARG A 410 49.95 8.06 -26.54
CA ARG A 410 50.69 8.22 -27.78
C ARG A 410 51.31 9.62 -27.95
N CYS A 411 50.51 10.65 -27.57
CA CYS A 411 51.02 12.03 -27.56
C CYS A 411 52.12 12.22 -26.49
N GLN A 412 51.95 11.63 -25.30
CA GLN A 412 52.97 11.63 -24.27
C GLN A 412 54.25 10.90 -24.74
N ALA A 413 54.12 9.70 -25.30
CA ALA A 413 55.27 8.97 -25.83
C ALA A 413 55.93 9.68 -27.02
N ALA A 414 55.17 10.45 -27.81
CA ALA A 414 55.75 11.31 -28.87
C ALA A 414 56.46 12.54 -28.25
N ALA A 415 55.85 13.14 -27.22
CA ALA A 415 56.48 14.25 -26.48
C ALA A 415 57.75 13.81 -25.74
N ASP A 416 57.69 12.59 -25.13
CA ASP A 416 58.88 12.03 -24.44
C ASP A 416 60.04 11.77 -25.42
N ARG A 417 59.74 11.28 -26.65
CA ARG A 417 60.76 11.11 -27.69
C ARG A 417 61.32 12.42 -28.17
N THR A 418 60.49 13.47 -28.30
CA THR A 418 60.98 14.81 -28.62
C THR A 418 61.78 15.42 -27.47
N LEU A 419 61.34 15.13 -26.22
CA LEU A 419 62.06 15.55 -25.01
C LEU A 419 63.45 14.85 -24.90
N GLU A 420 63.52 13.54 -25.22
CA GLU A 420 64.76 12.78 -25.26
C GLU A 420 65.73 13.30 -26.34
N THR A 421 65.19 13.67 -27.51
CA THR A 421 66.01 14.28 -28.57
C THR A 421 66.50 15.69 -28.18
N ILE A 422 65.65 16.43 -27.47
CA ILE A 422 66.06 17.76 -26.94
C ILE A 422 67.09 17.60 -25.78
N LYS A 423 66.82 16.57 -24.90
CA LYS A 423 67.78 16.27 -23.82
C LYS A 423 69.14 15.87 -24.35
N LYS A 424 69.22 15.01 -25.40
CA LYS A 424 70.48 14.64 -26.03
C LYS A 424 71.21 15.86 -26.60
N LYS A 425 70.49 16.76 -27.27
CA LYS A 425 71.12 18.03 -27.73
C LYS A 425 71.52 18.92 -26.58
N HIS A 426 70.70 18.92 -25.49
CA HIS A 426 71.06 19.75 -24.32
C HIS A 426 72.19 19.14 -23.47
N GLU A 427 72.32 17.81 -23.43
CA GLU A 427 73.45 17.11 -22.80
C GLU A 427 74.73 17.42 -23.54
N GLU A 428 74.70 17.44 -24.89
CA GLU A 428 75.91 17.86 -25.70
C GLU A 428 76.27 19.33 -25.50
N GLU A 429 75.30 20.23 -25.26
CA GLU A 429 75.54 21.62 -24.92
C GLU A 429 75.93 21.84 -23.44
N MET A 430 75.37 20.97 -22.53
CA MET A 430 75.67 21.07 -21.10
C MET A 430 77.02 20.50 -20.73
N GLU A 431 77.56 19.53 -21.47
CA GLU A 431 78.94 19.03 -21.24
C GLU A 431 79.96 20.08 -21.51
N THR A 432 79.66 20.99 -22.41
CA THR A 432 80.53 22.16 -22.68
C THR A 432 80.40 23.28 -21.62
N GLN A 433 79.20 23.36 -20.95
CA GLN A 433 79.06 24.35 -19.85
C GLN A 433 79.43 23.81 -18.46
N ARG A 434 79.48 22.50 -18.27
CA ARG A 434 79.75 21.87 -16.97
C ARG A 434 81.16 22.10 -16.46
N LEU A 435 82.08 22.32 -17.37
CA LEU A 435 83.49 22.70 -17.02
C LEU A 435 83.62 24.15 -16.47
N ALA A 436 82.62 25.01 -16.73
CA ALA A 436 82.65 26.40 -16.23
C ALA A 436 81.95 26.54 -14.84
N TYR A 437 80.99 25.65 -14.50
CA TYR A 437 80.15 25.82 -13.30
C TYR A 437 80.61 25.09 -12.03
N GLN A 438 81.62 24.25 -12.12
CA GLN A 438 82.08 23.45 -10.99
C GLN A 438 82.74 24.26 -9.86
N LYS A 439 82.99 25.54 -10.10
CA LYS A 439 83.61 26.44 -9.09
C LYS A 439 82.61 27.19 -8.20
N GLU A 440 81.34 27.24 -8.58
CA GLU A 440 80.32 28.04 -7.85
C GLU A 440 79.43 27.23 -6.90
N GLN A 441 79.43 25.89 -7.00
CA GLN A 441 78.45 25.03 -6.29
C GLN A 441 78.77 24.70 -4.83
N ASN A 442 80.00 25.00 -4.36
CA ASN A 442 80.29 24.63 -2.96
C ASN A 442 79.74 25.61 -1.91
N THR A 443 79.11 26.71 -2.34
CA THR A 443 78.60 27.73 -1.39
C THR A 443 77.03 27.60 -1.20
N VAL A 444 76.30 26.91 -2.12
CA VAL A 444 74.85 26.85 -2.05
C VAL A 444 74.35 25.60 -1.32
N GLN A 445 75.18 24.55 -1.26
CA GLN A 445 74.76 23.28 -0.60
C GLN A 445 74.64 23.40 0.92
N GLN A 446 75.23 24.37 1.54
CA GLN A 446 75.10 24.51 3.00
C GLN A 446 73.81 25.18 3.45
N LYS A 447 73.16 25.96 2.58
CA LYS A 447 71.87 26.63 2.90
C LYS A 447 70.62 25.80 2.68
N LEU A 448 70.75 24.67 1.98
CA LEU A 448 69.59 23.81 1.68
C LEU A 448 69.28 22.81 2.83
N ARG A 449 70.34 22.35 3.53
CA ARG A 449 70.18 21.38 4.63
C ARG A 449 69.42 21.93 5.86
N ASP A 450 69.48 23.27 6.08
CA ASP A 450 68.83 23.89 7.23
C ASP A 450 67.32 24.08 7.05
N LYS A 451 66.81 24.06 5.82
CA LYS A 451 65.36 24.17 5.55
C LYS A 451 64.57 22.85 5.55
N GLU A 452 65.23 21.74 5.21
CA GLU A 452 64.65 20.44 5.22
C GLU A 452 64.36 19.94 6.64
N ALA A 453 65.18 20.32 7.61
CA ALA A 453 64.94 19.98 9.02
C ALA A 453 63.81 20.74 9.67
N GLN A 454 63.33 21.84 9.12
CA GLN A 454 62.20 22.61 9.62
C GLN A 454 60.85 22.06 9.11
N LEU A 455 60.83 21.44 7.92
CA LEU A 455 59.59 20.91 7.33
C LEU A 455 59.14 19.61 7.99
N THR A 456 60.10 18.71 8.28
CA THR A 456 59.85 17.45 8.95
C THR A 456 59.30 17.58 10.37
N ALA A 457 59.72 18.62 11.09
CA ALA A 457 59.23 18.91 12.45
C ALA A 457 57.76 19.40 12.46
N MET A 458 57.29 20.00 11.37
CA MET A 458 55.95 20.54 11.26
C MET A 458 54.91 19.45 10.88
N GLU A 459 55.31 18.49 10.03
CA GLU A 459 54.48 17.35 9.64
C GLU A 459 54.22 16.38 10.83
N GLU A 460 55.20 16.20 11.68
CA GLU A 460 55.09 15.33 12.85
C GLU A 460 54.20 15.94 13.94
N SER A 461 54.10 17.26 14.02
CA SER A 461 53.19 17.97 14.93
C SER A 461 51.72 17.84 14.53
N VAL A 462 51.40 17.88 13.23
CA VAL A 462 50.04 17.76 12.70
C VAL A 462 49.52 16.33 12.86
N ARG A 463 50.37 15.31 12.66
CA ARG A 463 49.98 13.90 12.84
C ARG A 463 49.65 13.59 14.31
N LYS A 464 50.44 14.11 15.26
CA LYS A 464 50.17 13.91 16.70
C LYS A 464 48.88 14.58 17.16
N GLN A 465 48.46 15.69 16.55
CA GLN A 465 47.19 16.34 16.86
C GLN A 465 45.98 15.52 16.34
N HIS A 466 46.10 14.92 15.17
CA HIS A 466 45.00 14.10 14.60
C HIS A 466 44.81 12.80 15.38
N GLU A 467 45.92 12.13 15.77
CA GLU A 467 45.85 10.91 16.59
C GLU A 467 45.26 11.18 17.99
N ALA A 468 45.53 12.32 18.59
CA ALA A 468 45.02 12.70 19.92
C ALA A 468 43.52 13.01 19.91
N VAL A 469 42.93 13.42 18.79
CA VAL A 469 41.50 13.73 18.66
C VAL A 469 40.68 12.48 18.38
N SER A 470 41.19 11.57 17.55
CA SER A 470 40.58 10.26 17.32
C SER A 470 40.45 9.48 18.62
N GLY A 471 41.48 9.46 19.46
CA GLY A 471 41.42 8.81 20.79
C GLY A 471 40.38 9.44 21.71
N ARG A 472 40.22 10.75 21.72
CA ARG A 472 39.23 11.45 22.57
C ARG A 472 37.78 11.14 22.15
N ARG A 473 37.51 10.87 20.86
CA ARG A 473 36.17 10.42 20.42
C ARG A 473 35.91 9.01 20.86
N GLU A 474 36.88 8.11 20.79
CA GLU A 474 36.73 6.74 21.28
C GLU A 474 36.46 6.73 22.79
N GLU A 475 37.18 7.52 23.55
CA GLU A 475 36.96 7.69 24.98
C GLU A 475 35.57 8.30 25.32
N LEU A 476 35.05 9.22 24.49
CA LEU A 476 33.66 9.72 24.63
C LEU A 476 32.62 8.60 24.38
N LEU A 477 32.83 7.75 23.39
CA LEU A 477 31.93 6.65 23.08
C LEU A 477 31.90 5.58 24.18
N ASP A 478 32.97 5.47 24.99
CA ASP A 478 33.03 4.58 26.15
C ASP A 478 32.31 5.12 27.39
N GLU A 479 31.88 6.39 27.39
CA GLU A 479 31.10 6.95 28.49
C GLU A 479 29.75 6.22 28.66
N PRO A 480 29.30 5.94 29.91
CA PRO A 480 28.10 5.15 30.16
C PRO A 480 26.83 5.69 29.46
N ILE A 481 26.71 7.01 29.38
CA ILE A 481 25.58 7.64 28.67
C ILE A 481 25.66 7.43 27.15
N CYS A 482 26.86 7.46 26.57
CA CYS A 482 27.06 7.23 25.15
C CYS A 482 26.84 5.76 24.77
N GLN A 483 27.26 4.83 25.62
CA GLN A 483 26.95 3.41 25.48
C GLN A 483 25.45 3.14 25.62
N GLN A 484 24.77 3.75 26.59
CA GLN A 484 23.33 3.65 26.74
C GLN A 484 22.58 4.19 25.51
N ILE A 485 23.03 5.31 24.94
CA ILE A 485 22.49 5.84 23.68
C ILE A 485 22.73 4.87 22.52
N GLY A 486 23.93 4.29 22.42
CA GLY A 486 24.29 3.27 21.46
C GLY A 486 23.41 2.02 21.54
N ASP A 487 23.17 1.50 22.73
CA ASP A 487 22.31 0.35 23.00
C ASP A 487 20.84 0.60 22.65
N LEU A 488 20.37 1.82 22.84
CA LEU A 488 19.02 2.23 22.45
C LEU A 488 18.84 2.22 20.92
N VAL A 489 19.93 2.42 20.18
CA VAL A 489 19.95 2.51 18.72
C VAL A 489 20.32 1.17 18.07
N GLN A 490 21.29 0.42 18.64
CA GLN A 490 21.75 -0.88 18.14
C GLN A 490 20.74 -1.99 18.48
N GLY A 491 20.23 -2.68 17.48
CA GLY A 491 19.40 -3.87 17.65
C GLY A 491 17.92 -3.72 17.29
N LYS A 492 17.49 -2.56 16.84
CA LYS A 492 16.11 -2.35 16.39
C LYS A 492 16.09 -1.83 14.96
N HIS A 493 15.58 -2.66 14.02
CA HIS A 493 15.24 -2.20 12.67
C HIS A 493 14.12 -1.16 12.76
N ILE A 494 14.51 0.09 12.79
CA ILE A 494 13.65 1.23 12.98
C ILE A 494 13.06 1.64 11.63
N THR A 495 11.88 1.11 11.28
CA THR A 495 11.30 1.33 9.95
C THR A 495 9.98 2.13 9.94
N THR A 496 9.32 2.40 11.08
CA THR A 496 8.00 3.07 11.07
C THR A 496 7.76 4.03 12.23
N ARG A 497 7.04 5.14 11.91
CA ARG A 497 6.65 6.25 12.79
C ARG A 497 5.91 5.82 14.07
N ASP A 498 5.12 4.75 14.00
CA ASP A 498 4.25 4.31 15.11
C ASP A 498 5.01 3.58 16.24
N TYR A 499 6.21 3.11 15.95
CA TYR A 499 7.04 2.42 16.94
C TYR A 499 7.58 3.38 18.02
N TYR A 500 7.93 4.60 17.62
CA TYR A 500 8.54 5.60 18.51
C TYR A 500 7.57 6.17 19.55
N LEU A 501 6.33 6.40 19.14
CA LEU A 501 5.28 6.95 20.02
C LEU A 501 4.81 5.96 21.10
N LYS A 502 5.02 4.65 20.84
CA LYS A 502 4.51 3.58 21.68
C LYS A 502 5.49 3.09 22.78
N HIS A 503 6.82 3.32 22.61
CA HIS A 503 7.85 2.67 23.41
C HIS A 503 8.81 3.61 24.18
N GLY A 504 8.60 4.92 24.15
CA GLY A 504 9.27 5.88 25.03
C GLY A 504 10.80 5.90 24.93
N ILE A 505 11.37 5.85 23.71
CA ILE A 505 12.84 5.81 23.47
C ILE A 505 13.48 7.22 23.48
N ALA A 506 12.68 8.28 23.55
CA ALA A 506 13.21 9.64 23.56
C ALA A 506 14.04 9.88 24.83
N LEU A 507 15.22 10.46 24.63
CA LEU A 507 16.08 10.89 25.73
C LEU A 507 15.36 11.93 26.58
N GLY A 508 15.37 11.75 27.89
CA GLY A 508 14.85 12.72 28.85
C GLY A 508 15.84 13.86 29.07
N ILE A 509 15.41 14.85 29.88
CA ILE A 509 16.25 16.03 30.19
C ILE A 509 17.53 15.62 30.93
N GLU A 510 17.45 14.58 31.77
CA GLU A 510 18.60 14.12 32.55
C GLU A 510 19.65 13.40 31.68
N GLU A 511 19.22 12.60 30.71
CA GLU A 511 20.12 11.93 29.79
C GLU A 511 20.82 12.94 28.82
N LEU A 512 20.11 13.96 28.37
CA LEU A 512 20.69 15.03 27.54
C LEU A 512 21.71 15.85 28.34
N LYS A 513 21.47 16.07 29.61
CA LYS A 513 22.41 16.74 30.50
C LYS A 513 23.68 15.91 30.73
N GLN A 514 23.53 14.61 30.97
CA GLN A 514 24.64 13.68 31.11
C GLN A 514 25.46 13.57 29.80
N LEU A 515 24.82 13.58 28.64
CA LEU A 515 25.50 13.62 27.35
C LEU A 515 26.32 14.90 27.19
N LYS A 516 25.77 16.03 27.55
CA LYS A 516 26.47 17.31 27.53
C LYS A 516 27.69 17.30 28.44
N GLU A 517 27.56 16.78 29.66
CA GLU A 517 28.69 16.65 30.61
C GLU A 517 29.77 15.71 30.07
N ALA A 518 29.38 14.61 29.42
CA ALA A 518 30.32 13.68 28.76
C ALA A 518 31.07 14.35 27.60
N VAL A 519 30.37 15.10 26.74
CA VAL A 519 30.99 15.81 25.63
C VAL A 519 31.96 16.88 26.14
N GLU A 520 31.57 17.68 27.13
CA GLU A 520 32.46 18.71 27.71
C GLU A 520 33.66 18.10 28.44
N LYS A 521 33.54 16.93 29.03
CA LYS A 521 34.64 16.20 29.68
C LYS A 521 35.74 15.79 28.69
N HIS A 522 35.39 15.34 27.50
CA HIS A 522 36.35 14.86 26.48
C HIS A 522 36.72 15.92 25.45
N PHE A 523 35.88 16.93 25.23
CA PHE A 523 36.08 18.04 24.30
C PHE A 523 35.85 19.39 24.99
N ASP A 524 36.71 19.74 25.89
CA ASP A 524 36.65 20.95 26.75
C ASP A 524 36.30 22.21 25.95
N GLY A 525 35.25 22.90 26.39
CA GLY A 525 34.75 24.12 25.77
C GLY A 525 34.07 23.90 24.41
N PHE A 526 33.59 22.68 24.10
CA PHE A 526 32.95 22.38 22.82
C PHE A 526 31.73 23.25 22.55
N ASP A 527 30.84 23.39 23.53
CA ASP A 527 29.65 24.25 23.44
C ASP A 527 30.03 25.71 23.25
N ALA A 528 31.06 26.17 23.99
CA ALA A 528 31.54 27.53 23.87
C ALA A 528 32.16 27.81 22.49
N LYS A 529 32.84 26.83 21.90
CA LYS A 529 33.41 26.92 20.54
C LYS A 529 32.27 27.01 19.48
N LEU A 530 31.23 26.23 19.61
CA LEU A 530 30.06 26.31 18.70
C LEU A 530 29.35 27.66 18.81
N VAL A 531 29.14 28.18 20.01
CA VAL A 531 28.52 29.49 20.24
C VAL A 531 29.45 30.63 19.76
N ALA A 532 30.75 30.49 19.91
CA ALA A 532 31.73 31.45 19.39
C ALA A 532 31.75 31.52 17.87
N LEU A 533 31.52 30.40 17.18
CA LEU A 533 31.40 30.33 15.72
C LEU A 533 30.07 30.94 15.24
N CYS A 534 28.98 30.74 16.00
CA CYS A 534 27.67 31.29 15.68
C CYS A 534 26.87 31.65 16.94
N SER A 535 26.84 32.92 17.30
CA SER A 535 26.09 33.43 18.48
C SER A 535 24.58 33.23 18.44
N SER A 536 24.00 32.78 17.34
CA SER A 536 22.58 32.49 17.21
C SER A 536 22.25 31.01 17.45
N MET A 537 23.20 30.18 17.86
CA MET A 537 22.96 28.80 18.29
C MET A 537 22.17 28.78 19.61
N ASN A 538 21.11 27.99 19.63
CA ASN A 538 20.36 27.75 20.87
C ASN A 538 20.65 26.34 21.41
N GLU A 539 20.18 26.05 22.62
CA GLU A 539 20.45 24.79 23.32
C GLU A 539 20.08 23.56 22.48
N ASN A 540 18.92 23.56 21.84
CA ASN A 540 18.52 22.47 20.96
C ASN A 540 19.41 22.31 19.71
N ASP A 541 20.05 23.39 19.23
CA ASP A 541 20.97 23.30 18.10
C ASP A 541 22.31 22.66 18.56
N ILE A 542 22.73 22.95 19.78
CA ILE A 542 23.93 22.37 20.39
C ILE A 542 23.72 20.89 20.73
N GLU A 543 22.57 20.54 21.31
CA GLU A 543 22.18 19.14 21.54
C GLU A 543 22.21 18.31 20.24
N LEU A 544 21.76 18.88 19.14
CA LEU A 544 21.86 18.22 17.84
C LEU A 544 23.32 18.00 17.44
N CYS A 545 24.22 18.95 17.72
CA CYS A 545 25.64 18.80 17.46
C CYS A 545 26.30 17.73 18.35
N HIS A 546 25.89 17.60 19.62
CA HIS A 546 26.36 16.52 20.50
C HIS A 546 25.99 15.13 19.92
N LEU A 547 24.77 14.97 19.41
CA LEU A 547 24.33 13.70 18.83
C LEU A 547 25.09 13.37 17.52
N TYR A 548 25.44 14.38 16.71
CA TYR A 548 26.29 14.17 15.54
C TYR A 548 27.72 13.81 15.91
N LEU A 549 28.25 14.34 17.02
CA LEU A 549 29.58 13.99 17.49
C LEU A 549 29.71 12.50 17.85
N LEU A 550 28.61 11.87 18.28
CA LEU A 550 28.55 10.42 18.50
C LEU A 550 28.50 9.61 17.19
N GLY A 551 28.32 10.24 16.05
CA GLY A 551 28.21 9.58 14.75
C GLY A 551 26.81 9.03 14.43
N LEU A 552 25.79 9.53 15.08
CA LEU A 552 24.39 9.11 14.88
C LEU A 552 23.81 9.73 13.60
N ASN A 553 23.12 8.93 12.82
CA ASN A 553 22.40 9.41 11.64
C ASN A 553 21.06 10.06 11.99
N GLU A 554 20.44 10.77 11.04
CA GLU A 554 19.23 11.54 11.27
C GLU A 554 17.99 10.71 11.68
N LYS A 555 17.94 9.42 11.33
CA LYS A 555 16.86 8.52 11.75
C LYS A 555 17.02 8.14 13.22
N GLU A 556 18.24 7.88 13.62
CA GLU A 556 18.60 7.58 15.02
C GLU A 556 18.37 8.79 15.90
N ILE A 557 18.80 9.97 15.46
CA ILE A 557 18.57 11.23 16.14
C ILE A 557 17.06 11.54 16.28
N ALA A 558 16.28 11.27 15.23
CA ALA A 558 14.82 11.46 15.28
C ALA A 558 14.17 10.57 16.33
N ALA A 559 14.63 9.32 16.43
CA ALA A 559 14.18 8.38 17.45
C ALA A 559 14.47 8.87 18.87
N LEU A 560 15.72 9.20 19.12
CA LEU A 560 16.20 9.62 20.44
C LEU A 560 15.62 10.96 20.90
N SER A 561 15.30 11.86 19.98
CA SER A 561 14.70 13.16 20.30
C SER A 561 13.18 13.18 20.31
N GLY A 562 12.51 12.04 20.04
CA GLY A 562 11.05 11.96 19.97
C GLY A 562 10.43 12.80 18.85
N LYS A 563 11.21 13.20 17.86
CA LYS A 563 10.80 14.07 16.74
C LYS A 563 10.67 13.28 15.45
N THR A 564 9.93 13.81 14.49
CA THR A 564 9.85 13.16 13.17
C THR A 564 11.15 13.34 12.40
N TYR A 565 11.48 12.38 11.54
CA TYR A 565 12.65 12.48 10.64
C TYR A 565 12.65 13.80 9.84
N SER A 566 11.50 14.23 9.32
CA SER A 566 11.38 15.50 8.61
C SER A 566 11.68 16.71 9.51
N ALA A 567 11.37 16.65 10.79
CA ALA A 567 11.68 17.70 11.75
C ALA A 567 13.20 17.79 12.01
N ILE A 568 13.86 16.64 12.15
CA ILE A 568 15.33 16.59 12.32
C ILE A 568 16.04 17.08 11.05
N MET A 569 15.61 16.67 9.86
CA MET A 569 16.17 17.17 8.60
C MET A 569 16.05 18.69 8.47
N LYS A 570 14.91 19.27 8.82
CA LYS A 570 14.74 20.72 8.84
C LYS A 570 15.61 21.39 9.91
N HIS A 571 15.78 20.74 11.05
CA HIS A 571 16.65 21.21 12.13
C HIS A 571 18.12 21.19 11.67
N ARG A 572 18.59 20.09 11.07
CA ARG A 572 19.93 19.98 10.49
C ARG A 572 20.21 21.09 9.48
N GLU A 573 19.30 21.32 8.54
CA GLU A 573 19.45 22.39 7.54
C GLU A 573 19.48 23.80 8.18
N ARG A 574 18.79 23.99 9.28
CA ARG A 574 18.86 25.22 10.06
C ARG A 574 20.23 25.38 10.74
N VAL A 575 20.72 24.32 11.39
CA VAL A 575 22.03 24.30 12.06
C VAL A 575 23.13 24.49 11.02
N LYS A 576 23.11 23.79 9.89
CA LYS A 576 24.04 23.94 8.78
C LYS A 576 24.14 25.41 8.29
N ARG A 577 22.99 26.07 8.12
CA ARG A 577 22.93 27.50 7.74
C ARG A 577 23.46 28.40 8.81
N LYS A 578 23.26 28.09 10.08
CA LYS A 578 23.80 28.87 11.20
C LYS A 578 25.30 28.76 11.27
N LEU A 579 25.86 27.57 11.09
CA LEU A 579 27.27 27.30 11.06
C LEU A 579 27.98 27.87 9.82
N GLY A 580 27.21 28.20 8.77
CA GLY A 580 27.74 28.83 7.56
C GLY A 580 28.64 27.91 6.72
N THR A 581 28.48 26.60 6.84
CA THR A 581 29.34 25.61 6.18
C THR A 581 28.64 24.96 4.98
N ASP A 582 29.39 24.61 3.95
CA ASP A 582 28.94 23.79 2.83
C ASP A 582 29.16 22.29 3.09
N GLU A 583 29.92 21.90 4.10
CA GLU A 583 30.20 20.54 4.54
C GLU A 583 28.97 19.91 5.25
N SER A 584 29.01 18.62 5.54
CA SER A 584 28.00 18.00 6.40
C SER A 584 28.10 18.56 7.82
N VAL A 585 26.97 18.57 8.55
CA VAL A 585 27.01 19.07 9.95
C VAL A 585 27.92 18.19 10.80
N GLU A 586 27.92 16.88 10.54
CA GLU A 586 28.75 15.91 11.24
C GLU A 586 30.24 16.19 11.04
N GLU A 587 30.71 16.35 9.79
CA GLU A 587 32.11 16.65 9.47
C GLU A 587 32.54 17.99 10.06
N TYR A 588 31.67 18.99 10.03
CA TYR A 588 31.99 20.30 10.56
C TYR A 588 32.06 20.30 12.09
N VAL A 589 31.15 19.59 12.75
CA VAL A 589 31.14 19.41 14.21
C VAL A 589 32.39 18.69 14.68
N MET A 590 32.86 17.70 13.92
CA MET A 590 34.13 17.01 14.19
C MET A 590 35.33 17.98 14.12
N LYS A 591 35.38 18.82 13.09
CA LYS A 591 36.45 19.83 12.95
C LYS A 591 36.42 20.87 14.09
N VAL A 592 35.26 21.22 14.59
CA VAL A 592 35.11 22.10 15.76
C VAL A 592 35.63 21.39 17.02
N ALA A 593 35.31 20.12 17.21
CA ALA A 593 35.84 19.30 18.28
C ALA A 593 37.37 19.16 18.20
N GLU A 594 37.90 19.04 17.00
CA GLU A 594 39.35 18.99 16.71
C GLU A 594 40.08 20.33 16.94
N GLY A 595 39.33 21.42 17.13
CA GLY A 595 39.93 22.75 17.26
C GLY A 595 40.51 23.29 15.94
N ILE A 596 40.17 22.69 14.80
CA ILE A 596 40.67 23.04 13.46
C ILE A 596 39.82 24.18 12.85
N CYS A 597 38.61 24.42 13.34
CA CYS A 597 37.78 25.56 12.97
C CYS A 597 38.12 26.80 13.81
N GLY A 598 39.13 27.54 13.40
CA GLY A 598 39.22 28.97 13.72
C GLY A 598 38.46 29.75 12.66
N LYS A 599 38.01 30.99 12.98
CA LYS A 599 37.46 31.91 11.99
C LYS A 599 38.44 32.02 10.81
N GLN A 600 38.32 31.11 9.84
CA GLN A 600 38.98 31.30 8.56
C GLN A 600 38.15 32.32 7.81
N ASP A 601 38.84 33.41 7.50
CA ASP A 601 38.45 34.47 6.62
C ASP A 601 37.44 34.05 5.54
N ILE A 602 36.18 34.36 5.80
CA ILE A 602 35.26 34.63 4.72
C ILE A 602 35.87 35.88 4.06
N PRO A 603 36.29 35.86 2.79
CA PRO A 603 36.67 37.06 2.12
C PRO A 603 35.45 37.98 2.11
N GLN A 604 35.41 38.93 3.03
CA GLN A 604 34.31 39.93 3.12
C GLN A 604 34.43 40.99 2.03
N SER A 605 35.39 40.86 1.15
CA SER A 605 35.54 41.76 -0.01
C SER A 605 35.64 40.90 -1.28
N VAL A 606 34.62 40.96 -2.12
CA VAL A 606 34.80 40.65 -3.54
C VAL A 606 35.94 41.56 -4.04
N PRO A 607 37.00 41.01 -4.65
CA PRO A 607 38.05 41.80 -5.20
C PRO A 607 37.46 42.87 -6.11
N GLN A 608 37.87 44.08 -5.96
CA GLN A 608 37.37 45.25 -6.71
C GLN A 608 37.52 45.06 -8.23
N ASP A 609 38.52 44.28 -8.63
CA ASP A 609 38.76 43.83 -10.01
C ASP A 609 37.61 42.98 -10.59
N VAL A 610 37.03 42.08 -9.84
CA VAL A 610 35.92 41.20 -10.34
C VAL A 610 34.64 42.03 -10.59
N LEU A 611 34.36 42.99 -9.73
CA LEU A 611 33.22 43.89 -9.92
C LEU A 611 33.42 44.81 -11.12
N GLN A 612 34.67 45.28 -11.35
CA GLN A 612 35.04 46.07 -12.51
C GLN A 612 34.93 45.25 -13.81
N THR A 613 35.38 44.03 -13.81
CA THR A 613 35.26 43.08 -14.94
C THR A 613 33.78 42.83 -15.32
N ILE A 614 32.87 42.68 -14.34
CA ILE A 614 31.45 42.56 -14.61
C ILE A 614 30.88 43.80 -15.28
N LEU A 615 31.28 44.99 -14.82
CA LEU A 615 30.86 46.26 -15.43
C LEU A 615 31.34 46.39 -16.87
N GLU A 616 32.56 45.96 -17.17
CA GLU A 616 33.12 45.94 -18.52
C GLU A 616 32.41 44.97 -19.45
N LEU A 617 32.09 43.77 -18.97
CA LEU A 617 31.35 42.76 -19.71
C LEU A 617 29.95 43.24 -20.08
N VAL A 618 29.23 43.85 -19.12
CA VAL A 618 27.94 44.45 -19.33
C VAL A 618 28.01 45.65 -20.29
N SER A 619 29.06 46.46 -20.19
CA SER A 619 29.28 47.60 -21.09
C SER A 619 29.54 47.17 -22.55
N LYS A 620 30.30 46.07 -22.74
CA LYS A 620 30.59 45.50 -24.07
C LYS A 620 29.40 44.77 -24.68
N ASN A 621 28.58 44.11 -23.89
CA ASN A 621 27.38 43.40 -24.33
C ASN A 621 26.24 43.62 -23.34
N PRO A 622 25.37 44.63 -23.54
CA PRO A 622 24.24 44.89 -22.65
C PRO A 622 23.21 43.73 -22.56
N LYS A 623 23.22 42.78 -23.49
CA LYS A 623 22.35 41.62 -23.48
C LYS A 623 23.02 40.36 -22.89
N ILE A 624 24.22 40.46 -22.37
CA ILE A 624 24.93 39.32 -21.77
C ILE A 624 24.12 38.68 -20.65
N THR A 625 24.00 37.40 -20.66
CA THR A 625 23.29 36.64 -19.62
C THR A 625 24.14 36.41 -18.39
N ARG A 626 23.51 36.11 -17.24
CA ARG A 626 24.22 35.74 -16.03
C ARG A 626 25.08 34.51 -16.19
N ASP A 627 24.62 33.56 -17.03
CA ASP A 627 25.32 32.31 -17.30
C ASP A 627 26.58 32.53 -18.13
N GLU A 628 26.53 33.45 -19.11
CA GLU A 628 27.69 33.85 -19.90
C GLU A 628 28.74 34.62 -19.06
N ILE A 629 28.28 35.50 -18.15
CA ILE A 629 29.19 36.18 -17.21
C ILE A 629 29.80 35.14 -16.25
N ALA A 630 29.05 34.17 -15.77
CA ALA A 630 29.50 33.12 -14.91
C ALA A 630 30.58 32.25 -15.58
N ALA A 631 30.39 31.91 -16.85
CA ALA A 631 31.34 31.16 -17.66
C ALA A 631 32.68 31.94 -17.87
N GLN A 632 32.60 33.25 -18.11
CA GLN A 632 33.79 34.08 -18.31
C GLN A 632 34.56 34.33 -17.03
N LEU A 633 33.90 34.38 -15.88
CA LEU A 633 34.51 34.58 -14.57
C LEU A 633 34.92 33.29 -13.86
N GLY A 634 34.56 32.12 -14.43
CA GLY A 634 34.83 30.81 -13.80
C GLY A 634 34.04 30.55 -12.51
N VAL A 635 32.85 31.18 -12.33
CA VAL A 635 32.03 31.10 -11.12
C VAL A 635 30.60 30.62 -11.43
N SER A 636 29.81 30.29 -10.42
CA SER A 636 28.40 29.91 -10.65
C SER A 636 27.52 31.14 -10.95
N SER A 637 26.45 30.96 -11.78
CA SER A 637 25.43 31.98 -12.03
C SER A 637 24.83 32.55 -10.75
N LYS A 638 24.72 31.72 -9.69
CA LYS A 638 24.28 32.15 -8.37
C LYS A 638 25.26 33.12 -7.71
N THR A 639 26.54 32.91 -7.93
CA THR A 639 27.64 33.82 -7.47
C THR A 639 27.60 35.16 -8.22
N VAL A 640 27.39 35.11 -9.53
CA VAL A 640 27.18 36.32 -10.35
C VAL A 640 25.92 37.07 -9.87
N GLY A 641 24.84 36.39 -9.51
CA GLY A 641 23.65 37.01 -8.92
C GLY A 641 23.95 37.76 -7.60
N ARG A 642 24.86 37.24 -6.77
CA ARG A 642 25.34 37.92 -5.55
C ARG A 642 26.22 39.16 -5.89
N TYR A 643 27.00 39.08 -6.94
CA TYR A 643 27.81 40.21 -7.40
C TYR A 643 26.92 41.34 -7.93
N PHE A 644 25.89 41.02 -8.71
CA PHE A 644 24.92 42.03 -9.15
C PHE A 644 24.17 42.69 -7.98
N LYS A 645 23.88 41.96 -6.91
CA LYS A 645 23.29 42.58 -5.69
C LYS A 645 24.23 43.57 -5.02
N LYS A 646 25.54 43.35 -5.09
CA LYS A 646 26.56 44.27 -4.55
C LYS A 646 26.81 45.49 -5.45
N ILE A 647 26.64 45.31 -6.77
CA ILE A 647 26.78 46.39 -7.75
C ILE A 647 25.46 47.17 -7.94
N GLY A 648 24.36 46.73 -7.35
CA GLY A 648 22.96 47.06 -7.65
C GLY A 648 22.58 48.55 -7.88
N HIS A 649 23.39 49.52 -7.38
CA HIS A 649 23.19 50.93 -7.67
C HIS A 649 23.93 51.38 -8.96
N ARG A 650 24.76 50.57 -9.56
CA ARG A 650 25.54 50.87 -10.78
C ARG A 650 25.08 50.14 -12.03
N VAL A 651 24.26 49.10 -11.90
CA VAL A 651 23.72 48.31 -13.05
C VAL A 651 22.28 47.93 -12.80
N ARG A 652 21.43 48.17 -13.78
CA ARG A 652 20.00 47.85 -13.72
C ARG A 652 19.60 46.97 -14.91
N PHE A 653 18.78 45.95 -14.66
CA PHE A 653 18.17 45.17 -15.74
C PHE A 653 16.83 45.79 -16.17
N VAL A 654 16.71 46.12 -17.47
CA VAL A 654 15.59 46.78 -18.07
C VAL A 654 14.90 45.80 -19.06
N GLY A 655 13.59 45.51 -18.87
CA GLY A 655 12.84 44.59 -19.70
C GLY A 655 12.38 43.34 -18.97
N ARG A 656 11.73 42.42 -19.69
CA ARG A 656 11.28 41.13 -19.16
C ARG A 656 11.87 39.95 -19.95
N GLY A 657 12.40 38.94 -19.25
CA GLY A 657 12.88 37.68 -19.84
C GLY A 657 14.01 37.92 -20.89
N TYR A 658 13.98 37.16 -21.98
CA TYR A 658 15.01 37.17 -23.03
C TYR A 658 15.12 38.47 -23.84
N SER A 659 14.15 39.38 -23.75
CA SER A 659 14.18 40.68 -24.44
C SER A 659 14.77 41.81 -23.58
N GLY A 660 15.11 41.54 -22.32
CA GLY A 660 15.73 42.52 -21.41
C GLY A 660 17.20 42.74 -21.68
N HIS A 661 17.72 43.87 -21.18
CA HIS A 661 19.14 44.21 -21.24
C HIS A 661 19.60 44.91 -19.97
N TRP A 662 20.90 44.91 -19.74
CA TRP A 662 21.51 45.60 -18.62
C TRP A 662 21.90 47.04 -18.99
N GLU A 663 21.56 47.98 -18.12
CA GLU A 663 22.00 49.36 -18.23
C GLU A 663 22.93 49.72 -17.08
N ILE A 664 24.06 50.41 -17.44
CA ILE A 664 24.94 50.97 -16.43
C ILE A 664 24.35 52.31 -16.01
N VAL A 665 24.03 52.42 -14.73
CA VAL A 665 23.56 53.67 -14.13
C VAL A 665 24.78 54.50 -13.76
N ARG A 666 24.93 55.68 -14.41
CA ARG A 666 26.00 56.64 -14.14
C ARG A 666 25.80 57.39 -12.84
#